data_e86a621a005d93e682391b16e3ab3ae5
#
_entry.id   e86a621a005d93e682391b16e3ab3ae5
#
_cell.length_a   1.000
_cell.length_b   1.000
_cell.length_c   1.000
_cell.angle_alpha   90.00
_cell.angle_beta   90.00
_cell.angle_gamma   90.00
#
_symmetry.space_group_name_H-M   'P 1'
#
loop_
_entity.id
_entity.type
_entity.pdbx_description
1 polymer ?
#
loop_
_entity_poly.entity_id
_entity_poly.type
_entity_poly.pdbx_seq_one_letter_code
_entity_poly.pdbx_strand_id
1 'polypeptide(L)'
;MNHKILDTLEYEQITQRLAAETITKPAAREALDLVPSSDPQAVEQALNETNALANLLRFKGQLPLTDFASVTPSLKRLKVKADLNAKELGNVLLVFTLAQEINQFVEDVADENCDLSAIDSLLDQLEVPDRLYRRLRTSLTFDGEVLDTASENLARLRRGRQANETEIKQRMEGYTRGKMSQYLSEAIVTIRDDRYVIPVKQEYRHKFGGVVHDQSASGQTLFVEPEAILNLNNRLQNLLAEERQEIRRILHELSLAAREEAPAIKQLAQALSQLDFLQAKAKLAKKMQAVKPVLTKDHSFKLLAARHPLIDPKKVVANDISLGEDFDTILITGPNTGGKTITLKTAGLLQLMAQSGLFIPAAEGSKAAVFDQIFADIGDEQSIEQSLSTFSSHINDIVAIMKQVSKESLVLIDEIGAGTDPEEGASLAISILDFFRKKQAKIIVTTHYPELKLYGYNRERTTNASMEFDIKTLSPTYRLQMGIPGHSNAFAIARRLGMREDVVQNAEGLMSDDDSDLNHMIDELNKQTKQATENRRKLQSALDRARSLEKQLRDALDIYNQRVQKQLDFAQERANEVVAKKRKKADQIIADLEAARKQGANVKANQLMDAKGEFNKLAKQEQNLANNKVLQKEKKRHHVQVGDKVKVLSYGQTGTVTKQLGEHEYQVSLGMIKLKVSDRDIDKLAASAKPKKKTRATSASRSSRAHASLDLRGQRYEEAMINLDRYFDTILLSGLSTVTIIHGIGTGAIREGVQQYLKRNKHVKSFAYAPANEGGTGATIVVLK
;
A
#
# COMPACT_ATOMS: atom_id res chain seq x y z
N MET A 1 11.44 18.10 20.34
CA MET A 1 12.07 16.84 20.82
C MET A 1 13.58 17.00 20.97
N ASN A 2 14.21 16.27 21.89
CA ASN A 2 15.66 16.38 22.14
C ASN A 2 16.43 15.57 21.10
N HIS A 3 17.55 16.12 20.53
CA HIS A 3 18.42 15.42 19.57
C HIS A 3 18.94 14.07 20.10
N LYS A 4 19.29 13.97 21.38
CA LYS A 4 19.76 12.71 22.01
C LYS A 4 18.76 11.56 21.78
N ILE A 5 17.46 11.84 21.77
CA ILE A 5 16.42 10.82 21.58
C ILE A 5 16.34 10.35 20.11
N LEU A 6 16.53 11.27 19.17
CA LEU A 6 16.56 10.95 17.75
C LEU A 6 17.73 10.02 17.42
N ASP A 7 18.91 10.25 18.04
CA ASP A 7 20.09 9.40 17.90
C ASP A 7 19.86 8.04 18.55
N THR A 8 19.38 8.00 19.80
CA THR A 8 19.12 6.76 20.53
C THR A 8 18.15 5.83 19.81
N LEU A 9 17.12 6.40 19.18
CA LEU A 9 16.11 5.67 18.41
C LEU A 9 16.50 5.48 16.93
N GLU A 10 17.70 5.91 16.52
CA GLU A 10 18.24 5.79 15.17
C GLU A 10 17.36 6.48 14.09
N TYR A 11 16.67 7.57 14.46
CA TYR A 11 15.78 8.31 13.56
C TYR A 11 16.54 8.94 12.39
N GLU A 12 17.78 9.35 12.58
CA GLU A 12 18.63 9.90 11.52
C GLU A 12 18.83 8.92 10.36
N GLN A 13 18.85 7.60 10.61
CA GLN A 13 18.92 6.61 9.54
C GLN A 13 17.63 6.60 8.68
N ILE A 14 16.49 6.96 9.27
CA ILE A 14 15.22 7.10 8.52
C ILE A 14 15.26 8.34 7.64
N THR A 15 15.73 9.49 8.17
CA THR A 15 15.85 10.73 7.38
C THR A 15 16.88 10.58 6.26
N GLN A 16 17.98 9.86 6.47
CA GLN A 16 18.96 9.53 5.44
C GLN A 16 18.35 8.63 4.35
N ARG A 17 17.57 7.61 4.72
CA ARG A 17 16.86 6.78 3.74
C ARG A 17 15.81 7.58 2.97
N LEU A 18 15.13 8.52 3.62
CA LEU A 18 14.18 9.41 2.96
C LEU A 18 14.89 10.33 1.96
N ALA A 19 16.00 10.94 2.36
CA ALA A 19 16.81 11.79 1.47
C ALA A 19 17.32 11.04 0.23
N ALA A 20 17.63 9.75 0.37
CA ALA A 20 18.03 8.91 -0.77
C ALA A 20 16.89 8.63 -1.77
N GLU A 21 15.63 8.89 -1.42
CA GLU A 21 14.47 8.75 -2.32
C GLU A 21 14.11 10.05 -3.05
N THR A 22 14.69 11.18 -2.66
CA THR A 22 14.50 12.48 -3.31
C THR A 22 15.29 12.59 -4.59
N ILE A 23 14.85 13.45 -5.49
CA ILE A 23 15.50 13.76 -6.76
C ILE A 23 16.25 15.09 -6.64
N THR A 24 15.63 16.08 -5.99
CA THR A 24 16.15 17.44 -5.90
C THR A 24 16.97 17.67 -4.61
N LYS A 25 18.02 18.46 -4.71
CA LYS A 25 18.86 18.81 -3.55
C LYS A 25 18.10 19.53 -2.43
N PRO A 26 17.17 20.47 -2.71
CA PRO A 26 16.36 21.08 -1.65
C PRO A 26 15.48 20.07 -0.91
N ALA A 27 14.82 19.16 -1.61
CA ALA A 27 14.02 18.11 -0.99
C ALA A 27 14.89 17.15 -0.14
N ALA A 28 16.10 16.83 -0.60
CA ALA A 28 17.04 16.03 0.18
C ALA A 28 17.43 16.69 1.51
N ARG A 29 17.63 18.01 1.51
CA ARG A 29 17.89 18.76 2.76
C ARG A 29 16.67 18.76 3.67
N GLU A 30 15.48 19.01 3.12
CA GLU A 30 14.23 18.96 3.89
C GLU A 30 14.02 17.58 4.52
N ALA A 31 14.38 16.50 3.80
CA ALA A 31 14.34 15.15 4.33
C ALA A 31 15.33 14.90 5.48
N LEU A 32 16.54 15.46 5.41
CA LEU A 32 17.55 15.35 6.47
C LEU A 32 17.18 16.21 7.70
N ASP A 33 16.56 17.38 7.47
CA ASP A 33 16.16 18.31 8.51
C ASP A 33 14.77 17.98 9.10
N LEU A 34 14.15 16.86 8.67
CA LEU A 34 12.82 16.46 9.11
C LEU A 34 12.82 16.08 10.58
N VAL A 35 12.03 16.80 11.37
CA VAL A 35 11.84 16.55 12.82
C VAL A 35 10.39 16.21 13.14
N PRO A 36 10.14 15.34 14.13
CA PRO A 36 8.81 14.99 14.57
C PRO A 36 8.08 16.18 15.19
N SER A 37 6.82 16.40 14.81
CA SER A 37 5.95 17.44 15.38
C SER A 37 5.19 16.92 16.59
N SER A 38 4.90 17.79 17.57
CA SER A 38 4.00 17.54 18.69
C SER A 38 2.60 18.14 18.47
N ASP A 39 2.34 18.78 17.33
CA ASP A 39 1.03 19.29 16.96
C ASP A 39 0.22 18.22 16.22
N PRO A 40 -0.88 17.70 16.80
CA PRO A 40 -1.69 16.67 16.15
C PRO A 40 -2.27 17.10 14.79
N GLN A 41 -2.61 18.39 14.62
CA GLN A 41 -3.17 18.87 13.35
C GLN A 41 -2.09 18.88 12.24
N ALA A 42 -0.90 19.37 12.56
CA ALA A 42 0.23 19.35 11.63
C ALA A 42 0.63 17.92 11.24
N VAL A 43 0.62 16.99 12.20
CA VAL A 43 0.91 15.57 11.94
C VAL A 43 -0.15 14.94 11.04
N GLU A 44 -1.42 15.19 11.31
CA GLU A 44 -2.52 14.66 10.49
C GLU A 44 -2.47 15.19 9.06
N GLN A 45 -2.21 16.49 8.90
CA GLN A 45 -2.02 17.10 7.58
C GLN A 45 -0.86 16.46 6.82
N ALA A 46 0.32 16.33 7.45
CA ALA A 46 1.49 15.74 6.82
C ALA A 46 1.27 14.27 6.42
N LEU A 47 0.52 13.49 7.22
CA LEU A 47 0.12 12.14 6.87
C LEU A 47 -0.88 12.10 5.71
N ASN A 48 -1.80 13.07 5.63
CA ASN A 48 -2.75 13.21 4.52
C ASN A 48 -2.04 13.57 3.22
N GLU A 49 -1.10 14.52 3.26
CA GLU A 49 -0.26 14.89 2.11
C GLU A 49 0.56 13.69 1.59
N THR A 50 1.20 12.95 2.50
CA THR A 50 1.90 11.72 2.14
C THR A 50 0.95 10.69 1.52
N ASN A 51 -0.29 10.58 2.02
CA ASN A 51 -1.29 9.66 1.50
C ASN A 51 -1.76 10.05 0.09
N ALA A 52 -1.95 11.33 -0.18
CA ALA A 52 -2.30 11.82 -1.51
C ALA A 52 -1.25 11.40 -2.55
N LEU A 53 0.03 11.62 -2.25
CA LEU A 53 1.12 11.18 -3.12
C LEU A 53 1.27 9.66 -3.22
N ALA A 54 1.03 8.92 -2.14
CA ALA A 54 1.06 7.46 -2.15
C ALA A 54 -0.04 6.88 -3.06
N ASN A 55 -1.24 7.47 -3.05
CA ASN A 55 -2.32 7.12 -3.94
C ASN A 55 -1.97 7.47 -5.40
N LEU A 56 -1.48 8.68 -5.64
CA LEU A 56 -1.04 9.11 -6.98
C LEU A 56 -0.01 8.16 -7.60
N LEU A 57 1.02 7.80 -6.81
CA LEU A 57 2.04 6.83 -7.22
C LEU A 57 1.49 5.43 -7.50
N ARG A 58 0.41 5.05 -6.83
CA ARG A 58 -0.25 3.75 -7.02
C ARG A 58 -1.03 3.71 -8.32
N PHE A 59 -1.72 4.80 -8.69
CA PHE A 59 -2.55 4.87 -9.89
C PHE A 59 -1.75 5.10 -11.17
N LYS A 60 -0.85 6.05 -11.17
CA LYS A 60 -0.17 6.50 -12.41
C LYS A 60 1.35 6.38 -12.39
N GLY A 61 1.95 6.09 -11.24
CA GLY A 61 3.40 6.00 -11.09
C GLY A 61 4.04 7.27 -10.57
N GLN A 62 5.33 7.47 -10.87
CA GLN A 62 6.10 8.59 -10.33
C GLN A 62 5.76 9.89 -11.06
N LEU A 63 5.82 11.01 -10.31
CA LEU A 63 5.75 12.34 -10.91
C LEU A 63 6.88 12.53 -11.93
N PRO A 64 6.64 13.24 -13.03
CA PRO A 64 7.66 13.54 -14.05
C PRO A 64 8.64 14.61 -13.55
N LEU A 65 9.40 14.29 -12.49
CA LEU A 65 10.40 15.15 -11.89
C LEU A 65 11.80 14.72 -12.29
N THR A 66 12.63 15.69 -12.59
CA THR A 66 14.08 15.53 -12.78
C THR A 66 14.82 16.52 -11.88
N ASP A 67 16.11 16.27 -11.63
CA ASP A 67 16.93 17.19 -10.84
C ASP A 67 17.06 18.54 -11.55
N PHE A 68 16.90 19.60 -10.80
CA PHE A 68 17.12 20.98 -11.25
C PHE A 68 17.99 21.75 -10.25
N ALA A 69 18.77 22.68 -10.76
CA ALA A 69 19.64 23.47 -9.90
C ALA A 69 18.82 24.47 -9.07
N SER A 70 19.29 24.77 -7.86
CA SER A 70 18.64 25.78 -7.00
C SER A 70 18.54 27.13 -7.72
N VAL A 71 17.33 27.66 -7.80
CA VAL A 71 17.07 29.01 -8.37
C VAL A 71 17.49 30.15 -7.44
N THR A 72 17.79 29.87 -6.16
CA THR A 72 18.12 30.90 -5.16
C THR A 72 19.30 31.81 -5.55
N PRO A 73 20.41 31.29 -6.09
CA PRO A 73 21.53 32.16 -6.55
C PRO A 73 21.10 33.08 -7.71
N SER A 74 20.33 32.54 -8.67
CA SER A 74 19.80 33.28 -9.82
C SER A 74 18.85 34.40 -9.37
N LEU A 75 17.96 34.12 -8.42
CA LEU A 75 17.06 35.14 -7.84
C LEU A 75 17.82 36.24 -7.08
N LYS A 76 18.90 35.92 -6.38
CA LYS A 76 19.76 36.91 -5.73
C LYS A 76 20.42 37.84 -6.76
N ARG A 77 20.90 37.30 -7.90
CA ARG A 77 21.45 38.08 -9.01
C ARG A 77 20.40 38.99 -9.63
N LEU A 78 19.19 38.49 -9.91
CA LEU A 78 18.09 39.31 -10.45
C LEU A 78 17.73 40.47 -9.50
N LYS A 79 17.77 40.25 -8.18
CA LYS A 79 17.48 41.28 -7.16
C LYS A 79 18.48 42.44 -7.22
N VAL A 80 19.77 42.18 -7.47
CA VAL A 80 20.80 43.23 -7.64
C VAL A 80 20.91 43.72 -9.08
N LYS A 81 19.90 43.44 -9.92
CA LYS A 81 19.84 43.86 -11.33
C LYS A 81 20.95 43.30 -12.22
N ALA A 82 21.61 42.22 -11.82
CA ALA A 82 22.55 41.50 -12.66
C ALA A 82 21.82 40.56 -13.63
N ASP A 83 22.38 40.39 -14.82
CA ASP A 83 21.83 39.46 -15.81
C ASP A 83 22.17 38.01 -15.46
N LEU A 84 21.27 37.10 -15.79
CA LEU A 84 21.49 35.66 -15.72
C LEU A 84 22.23 35.17 -16.96
N ASN A 85 23.06 34.18 -16.79
CA ASN A 85 23.66 33.50 -17.94
C ASN A 85 22.66 32.51 -18.57
N ALA A 86 23.00 32.01 -19.74
CA ALA A 86 22.12 31.12 -20.49
C ALA A 86 21.76 29.82 -19.73
N LYS A 87 22.70 29.27 -18.94
CA LYS A 87 22.48 28.08 -18.13
C LYS A 87 21.54 28.35 -16.96
N GLU A 88 21.64 29.51 -16.32
CA GLU A 88 20.70 29.90 -15.24
C GLU A 88 19.27 30.10 -15.77
N LEU A 89 19.13 30.72 -16.96
CA LEU A 89 17.81 30.88 -17.62
C LEU A 89 17.27 29.54 -18.13
N GLY A 90 18.13 28.63 -18.62
CA GLY A 90 17.80 27.27 -18.98
C GLY A 90 17.27 26.48 -17.81
N ASN A 91 17.84 26.68 -16.59
CA ASN A 91 17.30 26.08 -15.37
C ASN A 91 15.92 26.64 -14.99
N VAL A 92 15.67 27.93 -15.19
CA VAL A 92 14.31 28.50 -15.01
C VAL A 92 13.32 27.90 -16.00
N LEU A 93 13.74 27.71 -17.26
CA LEU A 93 12.93 27.03 -18.27
C LEU A 93 12.59 25.58 -17.84
N LEU A 94 13.57 24.86 -17.28
CA LEU A 94 13.37 23.50 -16.78
C LEU A 94 12.33 23.49 -15.66
N VAL A 95 12.44 24.40 -14.66
CA VAL A 95 11.47 24.54 -13.58
C VAL A 95 10.04 24.76 -14.11
N PHE A 96 9.89 25.64 -15.10
CA PHE A 96 8.57 25.90 -15.72
C PHE A 96 8.03 24.68 -16.48
N THR A 97 8.90 23.97 -17.19
CA THR A 97 8.50 22.77 -17.94
C THR A 97 8.05 21.66 -16.99
N LEU A 98 8.81 21.41 -15.91
CA LEU A 98 8.45 20.43 -14.89
C LEU A 98 7.10 20.76 -14.23
N ALA A 99 6.84 22.05 -13.94
CA ALA A 99 5.57 22.47 -13.38
C ALA A 99 4.39 22.20 -14.35
N GLN A 100 4.55 22.46 -15.66
CA GLN A 100 3.54 22.13 -16.65
C GLN A 100 3.33 20.63 -16.82
N GLU A 101 4.41 19.84 -16.83
CA GLU A 101 4.33 18.38 -16.94
C GLU A 101 3.60 17.77 -15.73
N ILE A 102 3.83 18.32 -14.51
CA ILE A 102 3.13 17.88 -13.31
C ILE A 102 1.65 18.28 -13.38
N ASN A 103 1.31 19.51 -13.78
CA ASN A 103 -0.08 19.94 -13.95
C ASN A 103 -0.82 19.00 -14.91
N GLN A 104 -0.26 18.73 -16.06
CA GLN A 104 -0.83 17.77 -17.02
C GLN A 104 -0.96 16.37 -16.45
N PHE A 105 0.05 15.92 -15.70
CA PHE A 105 0.02 14.61 -15.06
C PHE A 105 -1.08 14.50 -14.01
N VAL A 106 -1.35 15.58 -13.26
CA VAL A 106 -2.42 15.64 -12.23
C VAL A 106 -3.79 15.72 -12.90
N GLU A 107 -3.96 16.55 -13.96
CA GLU A 107 -5.19 16.63 -14.74
C GLU A 107 -5.61 15.27 -15.30
N ASP A 108 -4.66 14.52 -15.85
CA ASP A 108 -4.93 13.18 -16.38
C ASP A 108 -5.36 12.15 -15.30
N VAL A 109 -5.15 12.44 -13.99
CA VAL A 109 -5.55 11.57 -12.86
C VAL A 109 -6.87 12.03 -12.24
N ALA A 110 -7.28 13.27 -12.46
CA ALA A 110 -8.53 13.83 -11.89
C ALA A 110 -9.77 13.00 -12.21
N ASP A 111 -9.77 12.30 -13.35
CA ASP A 111 -10.87 11.42 -13.78
C ASP A 111 -10.90 10.05 -13.05
N GLU A 112 -9.86 9.68 -12.27
CA GLU A 112 -9.69 8.34 -11.67
C GLU A 112 -10.11 8.23 -10.20
N ASN A 113 -10.87 9.18 -9.64
CA ASN A 113 -11.27 9.21 -8.21
C ASN A 113 -10.08 9.23 -7.23
N CYS A 114 -8.95 9.84 -7.59
CA CYS A 114 -7.82 10.03 -6.70
C CYS A 114 -8.04 11.29 -5.85
N ASP A 115 -8.19 11.14 -4.54
CA ASP A 115 -8.33 12.30 -3.63
C ASP A 115 -6.97 12.98 -3.42
N LEU A 116 -6.81 14.17 -3.99
CA LEU A 116 -5.64 15.03 -3.90
C LEU A 116 -5.86 16.27 -3.02
N SER A 117 -7.02 16.41 -2.40
CA SER A 117 -7.42 17.59 -1.63
C SER A 117 -6.40 18.05 -0.57
N ALA A 118 -5.64 17.11 -0.02
CA ALA A 118 -4.58 17.41 0.95
C ALA A 118 -3.40 18.21 0.36
N ILE A 119 -3.22 18.20 -0.96
CA ILE A 119 -2.12 18.87 -1.66
C ILE A 119 -2.60 19.93 -2.66
N ASP A 120 -3.91 20.21 -2.72
CA ASP A 120 -4.48 21.20 -3.66
C ASP A 120 -3.78 22.55 -3.56
N SER A 121 -3.56 23.05 -2.33
CA SER A 121 -2.85 24.32 -2.10
C SER A 121 -1.40 24.31 -2.62
N LEU A 122 -0.77 23.16 -2.74
CA LEU A 122 0.56 22.99 -3.30
C LEU A 122 0.50 22.93 -4.83
N LEU A 123 -0.51 22.27 -5.38
CA LEU A 123 -0.77 22.20 -6.81
C LEU A 123 -1.15 23.57 -7.39
N ASP A 124 -1.95 24.37 -6.67
CA ASP A 124 -2.28 25.76 -7.05
C ASP A 124 -1.05 26.64 -7.20
N GLN A 125 0.06 26.30 -6.53
CA GLN A 125 1.31 27.04 -6.65
C GLN A 125 2.11 26.73 -7.93
N LEU A 126 1.66 25.79 -8.74
CA LEU A 126 2.31 25.38 -10.00
C LEU A 126 1.87 26.22 -11.21
N GLU A 127 1.26 27.38 -10.99
CA GLU A 127 0.90 28.28 -12.09
C GLU A 127 2.14 28.87 -12.76
N VAL A 128 2.32 28.57 -14.06
CA VAL A 128 3.48 28.98 -14.84
C VAL A 128 3.19 30.31 -15.56
N PRO A 129 4.09 31.32 -15.48
CA PRO A 129 3.96 32.56 -16.24
C PRO A 129 4.09 32.33 -17.75
N ASP A 130 2.99 32.18 -18.44
CA ASP A 130 2.89 31.78 -19.84
C ASP A 130 3.78 32.62 -20.78
N ARG A 131 3.80 33.95 -20.58
CA ARG A 131 4.56 34.86 -21.44
C ARG A 131 6.07 34.61 -21.35
N LEU A 132 6.58 34.48 -20.14
CA LEU A 132 8.00 34.22 -19.92
C LEU A 132 8.36 32.80 -20.36
N TYR A 133 7.53 31.83 -20.06
CA TYR A 133 7.76 30.43 -20.44
C TYR A 133 7.90 30.26 -21.96
N ARG A 134 6.94 30.79 -22.76
CA ARG A 134 7.00 30.72 -24.23
C ARG A 134 8.26 31.40 -24.76
N ARG A 135 8.63 32.55 -24.18
CA ARG A 135 9.83 33.27 -24.59
C ARG A 135 11.11 32.50 -24.28
N LEU A 136 11.23 31.91 -23.09
CA LEU A 136 12.37 31.05 -22.74
C LEU A 136 12.45 29.83 -23.65
N ARG A 137 11.32 29.11 -23.86
CA ARG A 137 11.26 27.91 -24.68
C ARG A 137 11.65 28.15 -26.15
N THR A 138 11.33 29.29 -26.69
CA THR A 138 11.73 29.66 -28.08
C THR A 138 13.16 30.16 -28.16
N SER A 139 13.77 30.54 -27.02
CA SER A 139 15.09 31.20 -27.00
C SER A 139 16.23 30.31 -26.53
N LEU A 140 15.94 29.29 -25.67
CA LEU A 140 16.97 28.53 -24.95
C LEU A 140 16.66 27.04 -24.92
N THR A 141 17.73 26.23 -24.82
CA THR A 141 17.67 24.85 -24.36
C THR A 141 17.84 24.78 -22.83
N PHE A 142 17.51 23.62 -22.21
CA PHE A 142 17.74 23.41 -20.79
C PHE A 142 19.24 23.52 -20.40
N ASP A 143 20.11 23.10 -21.29
CA ASP A 143 21.58 23.16 -21.07
C ASP A 143 22.15 24.58 -21.21
N GLY A 144 21.32 25.55 -21.63
CA GLY A 144 21.70 26.93 -21.76
C GLY A 144 22.31 27.30 -23.13
N GLU A 145 21.96 26.57 -24.18
CA GLU A 145 22.27 27.01 -25.55
C GLU A 145 21.19 27.96 -26.03
N VAL A 146 21.62 29.09 -26.61
CA VAL A 146 20.70 30.04 -27.23
C VAL A 146 20.32 29.54 -28.62
N LEU A 147 19.03 29.35 -28.86
CA LEU A 147 18.51 28.83 -30.12
C LEU A 147 18.50 29.90 -31.23
N ASP A 148 18.56 29.48 -32.48
CA ASP A 148 18.41 30.36 -33.64
C ASP A 148 17.08 31.09 -33.69
N THR A 149 16.04 30.45 -33.11
CA THR A 149 14.70 31.00 -32.96
C THR A 149 14.58 32.13 -31.94
N ALA A 150 15.63 32.40 -31.16
CA ALA A 150 15.65 33.45 -30.15
C ALA A 150 15.54 34.86 -30.76
N SER A 151 16.12 35.06 -31.94
CA SER A 151 15.92 36.28 -32.74
C SER A 151 16.25 36.06 -34.23
N GLU A 152 15.60 36.78 -35.11
CA GLU A 152 15.86 36.74 -36.55
C GLU A 152 17.32 37.20 -36.86
N ASN A 153 17.84 38.15 -36.08
CA ASN A 153 19.22 38.64 -36.21
C ASN A 153 20.22 37.53 -35.87
N LEU A 154 20.04 36.79 -34.78
CA LEU A 154 20.92 35.68 -34.41
C LEU A 154 20.91 34.59 -35.50
N ALA A 155 19.76 34.21 -35.99
CA ALA A 155 19.65 33.25 -37.08
C ALA A 155 20.36 33.71 -38.36
N ARG A 156 20.27 35.02 -38.68
CA ARG A 156 20.99 35.61 -39.82
C ARG A 156 22.50 35.58 -39.62
N LEU A 157 23.00 35.97 -38.41
CA LEU A 157 24.42 35.98 -38.07
C LEU A 157 25.02 34.57 -38.13
N ARG A 158 24.39 33.60 -37.59
CA ARG A 158 24.84 32.16 -37.60
C ARG A 158 24.87 31.59 -39.00
N ARG A 159 23.85 31.87 -39.82
CA ARG A 159 23.89 31.48 -41.25
C ARG A 159 24.99 32.14 -41.99
N GLY A 160 25.23 33.45 -41.73
CA GLY A 160 26.34 34.20 -42.31
C GLY A 160 27.70 33.67 -41.89
N ARG A 161 27.89 33.31 -40.64
CA ARG A 161 29.08 32.66 -40.10
C ARG A 161 29.36 31.34 -40.78
N GLN A 162 28.36 30.45 -40.86
CA GLN A 162 28.50 29.14 -41.48
C GLN A 162 28.84 29.21 -42.98
N ALA A 163 28.20 30.12 -43.71
CA ALA A 163 28.53 30.38 -45.09
C ALA A 163 29.98 30.87 -45.27
N ASN A 164 30.43 31.84 -44.42
CA ASN A 164 31.77 32.35 -44.42
C ASN A 164 32.83 31.28 -44.04
N GLU A 165 32.58 30.45 -43.05
CA GLU A 165 33.43 29.33 -42.66
C GLU A 165 33.54 28.30 -43.79
N THR A 166 32.46 28.02 -44.49
CA THR A 166 32.44 27.12 -45.64
C THR A 166 33.31 27.68 -46.79
N GLU A 167 33.19 28.98 -47.04
CA GLU A 167 34.00 29.65 -48.07
C GLU A 167 35.51 29.66 -47.70
N ILE A 168 35.83 29.89 -46.40
CA ILE A 168 37.22 29.79 -45.91
C ILE A 168 37.77 28.38 -46.15
N LYS A 169 37.03 27.35 -45.75
CA LYS A 169 37.44 25.94 -45.92
C LYS A 169 37.68 25.59 -47.38
N GLN A 170 36.77 25.96 -48.26
CA GLN A 170 36.91 25.74 -49.71
C GLN A 170 38.18 26.41 -50.30
N ARG A 171 38.39 27.66 -49.92
CA ARG A 171 39.61 28.36 -50.39
C ARG A 171 40.88 27.78 -49.79
N MET A 172 40.88 27.39 -48.56
CA MET A 172 42.01 26.77 -47.87
C MET A 172 42.33 25.36 -48.44
N GLU A 173 41.31 24.60 -48.89
CA GLU A 173 41.54 23.33 -49.58
C GLU A 173 42.35 23.52 -50.87
N GLY A 174 42.21 24.64 -51.56
CA GLY A 174 43.03 25.01 -52.72
C GLY A 174 44.54 25.06 -52.41
N TYR A 175 44.93 25.43 -51.19
CA TYR A 175 46.31 25.43 -50.74
C TYR A 175 46.77 24.01 -50.29
N THR A 176 45.95 23.23 -49.66
CA THR A 176 46.32 21.93 -49.09
C THR A 176 46.32 20.80 -50.16
N ARG A 177 45.48 20.89 -51.21
CA ARG A 177 45.34 19.87 -52.27
C ARG A 177 45.99 20.30 -53.60
N GLY A 178 46.36 21.58 -53.78
CA GLY A 178 46.90 22.11 -55.00
C GLY A 178 48.44 22.04 -55.10
N LYS A 179 49.02 22.67 -56.15
CA LYS A 179 50.47 22.79 -56.37
C LYS A 179 51.21 23.45 -55.20
N MET A 180 50.50 24.20 -54.35
CA MET A 180 51.07 24.88 -53.19
C MET A 180 51.28 23.93 -52.00
N SER A 181 50.69 22.72 -51.98
CA SER A 181 50.81 21.79 -50.83
C SER A 181 52.27 21.35 -50.57
N GLN A 182 53.13 21.30 -51.58
CA GLN A 182 54.57 20.95 -51.45
C GLN A 182 55.36 21.95 -50.53
N TYR A 183 54.86 23.17 -50.36
CA TYR A 183 55.47 24.21 -49.58
C TYR A 183 54.93 24.22 -48.11
N LEU A 184 53.96 23.39 -47.82
CA LEU A 184 53.44 23.25 -46.47
C LEU A 184 54.31 22.22 -45.71
N SER A 185 54.40 22.38 -44.40
CA SER A 185 54.97 21.37 -43.50
C SER A 185 54.06 20.18 -43.39
N GLU A 186 52.74 20.44 -43.30
CA GLU A 186 51.65 19.48 -43.30
C GLU A 186 50.51 19.98 -44.17
N ALA A 187 49.86 19.13 -44.95
CA ALA A 187 48.74 19.51 -45.83
C ALA A 187 47.40 19.62 -45.06
N ILE A 188 47.36 20.41 -44.00
CA ILE A 188 46.21 20.62 -43.14
C ILE A 188 45.86 22.10 -43.01
N VAL A 189 44.61 22.35 -42.63
CA VAL A 189 44.14 23.66 -42.17
C VAL A 189 44.01 23.59 -40.66
N THR A 190 44.52 24.58 -39.96
CA THR A 190 44.45 24.68 -38.50
C THR A 190 43.95 26.06 -38.07
N ILE A 191 43.70 26.23 -36.78
CA ILE A 191 43.28 27.51 -36.20
C ILE A 191 44.37 27.97 -35.24
N ARG A 192 44.80 29.24 -35.39
CA ARG A 192 45.66 29.98 -34.46
C ARG A 192 45.06 31.36 -34.23
N ASP A 193 45.07 31.82 -32.98
CA ASP A 193 44.46 33.12 -32.60
C ASP A 193 43.05 33.32 -33.19
N ASP A 194 42.22 32.26 -33.13
CA ASP A 194 40.85 32.22 -33.69
C ASP A 194 40.77 32.46 -35.19
N ARG A 195 41.86 32.25 -35.95
CA ARG A 195 41.93 32.40 -37.39
C ARG A 195 42.33 31.12 -38.09
N TYR A 196 41.76 30.88 -39.24
CA TYR A 196 42.15 29.76 -40.09
C TYR A 196 43.51 30.05 -40.73
N VAL A 197 44.47 29.17 -40.53
CA VAL A 197 45.86 29.28 -40.99
C VAL A 197 46.34 27.96 -41.59
N ILE A 198 47.43 28.00 -42.37
CA ILE A 198 48.10 26.82 -42.91
C ILE A 198 49.54 26.77 -42.38
N PRO A 199 50.11 25.57 -42.10
CA PRO A 199 51.46 25.41 -41.64
C PRO A 199 52.44 25.42 -42.87
N VAL A 200 53.14 26.51 -43.02
CA VAL A 200 54.09 26.79 -44.13
C VAL A 200 55.52 26.59 -43.65
N LYS A 201 56.37 25.95 -44.48
CA LYS A 201 57.82 25.86 -44.25
C LYS A 201 58.37 27.26 -44.28
N GLN A 202 59.24 27.64 -43.33
CA GLN A 202 59.73 28.97 -43.15
C GLN A 202 60.34 29.60 -44.42
N GLU A 203 61.10 28.81 -45.20
CA GLU A 203 61.75 29.20 -46.47
C GLU A 203 60.77 29.60 -47.60
N TYR A 204 59.52 29.12 -47.55
CA TYR A 204 58.51 29.39 -48.59
C TYR A 204 57.42 30.40 -48.15
N ARG A 205 57.59 31.06 -47.00
CA ARG A 205 56.63 32.03 -46.46
C ARG A 205 56.26 33.12 -47.51
N HIS A 206 57.18 33.60 -48.27
CA HIS A 206 56.99 34.66 -49.26
C HIS A 206 56.00 34.29 -50.40
N LYS A 207 55.74 32.97 -50.64
CA LYS A 207 54.85 32.50 -51.70
C LYS A 207 53.36 32.58 -51.29
N PHE A 208 53.03 32.70 -50.04
CA PHE A 208 51.64 32.70 -49.55
C PHE A 208 51.14 34.15 -49.26
N GLY A 209 52.00 35.13 -49.13
CA GLY A 209 51.62 36.47 -48.64
C GLY A 209 50.97 36.40 -47.26
N GLY A 210 50.19 37.41 -46.90
CA GLY A 210 49.36 37.43 -45.68
C GLY A 210 50.15 37.59 -44.37
N VAL A 211 49.61 37.12 -43.27
CA VAL A 211 50.12 37.35 -41.90
C VAL A 211 50.53 36.04 -41.23
N VAL A 212 51.65 36.07 -40.49
CA VAL A 212 52.05 34.93 -39.59
C VAL A 212 51.46 35.18 -38.25
N HIS A 213 50.67 34.16 -37.72
CA HIS A 213 50.05 34.23 -36.43
C HIS A 213 50.79 33.43 -35.35
N ASP A 214 51.51 32.36 -35.78
CA ASP A 214 52.25 31.53 -34.83
C ASP A 214 53.42 30.84 -35.54
N GLN A 215 54.38 30.29 -34.76
CA GLN A 215 55.51 29.51 -35.28
C GLN A 215 55.69 28.22 -34.43
N SER A 216 56.15 27.14 -35.04
CA SER A 216 56.50 25.92 -34.31
C SER A 216 57.71 26.19 -33.37
N ALA A 217 57.80 25.35 -32.30
CA ALA A 217 58.89 25.47 -31.31
C ALA A 217 60.31 25.42 -31.93
N SER A 218 60.47 24.75 -33.07
CA SER A 218 61.74 24.73 -33.82
C SER A 218 61.91 25.87 -34.79
N GLY A 219 60.95 26.76 -34.96
CA GLY A 219 60.92 27.84 -35.92
C GLY A 219 60.79 27.44 -37.39
N GLN A 220 60.80 26.17 -37.71
CA GLN A 220 60.78 25.66 -39.09
C GLN A 220 59.42 25.74 -39.78
N THR A 221 58.34 25.82 -39.04
CA THR A 221 56.98 25.94 -39.55
C THR A 221 56.38 27.26 -39.08
N LEU A 222 55.86 28.05 -40.00
CA LEU A 222 55.07 29.23 -39.72
C LEU A 222 53.64 29.02 -39.99
N PHE A 223 52.77 29.40 -39.05
CA PHE A 223 51.30 29.32 -39.23
C PHE A 223 50.85 30.62 -39.91
N VAL A 224 50.58 30.53 -41.21
CA VAL A 224 50.32 31.67 -42.06
C VAL A 224 48.84 31.77 -42.41
N GLU A 225 48.26 32.94 -42.23
CA GLU A 225 46.99 33.33 -42.80
C GLU A 225 47.23 33.87 -44.22
N PRO A 226 46.84 33.15 -45.27
CA PRO A 226 47.08 33.61 -46.65
C PRO A 226 46.33 34.92 -46.95
N GLU A 227 46.87 35.74 -47.81
CA GLU A 227 46.27 37.04 -48.19
C GLU A 227 44.86 36.94 -48.70
N ALA A 228 44.51 35.88 -49.49
CA ALA A 228 43.19 35.64 -50.01
C ALA A 228 42.15 35.27 -48.93
N ILE A 229 42.60 34.93 -47.72
CA ILE A 229 41.75 34.55 -46.59
C ILE A 229 41.57 35.66 -45.56
N LEU A 230 42.46 36.66 -45.55
CA LEU A 230 42.44 37.76 -44.58
C LEU A 230 41.06 38.40 -44.41
N ASN A 231 40.41 38.75 -45.54
CA ASN A 231 39.10 39.40 -45.49
C ASN A 231 38.02 38.46 -44.93
N LEU A 232 38.09 37.16 -45.26
CA LEU A 232 37.12 36.16 -44.78
C LEU A 232 37.32 35.90 -43.29
N ASN A 233 38.54 35.75 -42.80
CA ASN A 233 38.84 35.65 -41.38
C ASN A 233 38.39 36.90 -40.61
N ASN A 234 38.67 38.11 -41.12
CA ASN A 234 38.21 39.36 -40.51
C ASN A 234 36.66 39.39 -40.45
N ARG A 235 35.99 39.00 -41.52
CA ARG A 235 34.53 38.90 -41.55
C ARG A 235 34.01 37.85 -40.54
N LEU A 236 34.70 36.71 -40.40
CA LEU A 236 34.36 35.69 -39.41
C LEU A 236 34.46 36.27 -37.98
N GLN A 237 35.54 36.98 -37.67
CA GLN A 237 35.72 37.62 -36.36
C GLN A 237 34.62 38.65 -36.07
N ASN A 238 34.24 39.46 -37.06
CA ASN A 238 33.14 40.41 -36.92
C ASN A 238 31.81 39.69 -36.65
N LEU A 239 31.49 38.65 -37.43
CA LEU A 239 30.26 37.85 -37.24
C LEU A 239 30.23 37.19 -35.86
N LEU A 240 31.35 36.67 -35.37
CA LEU A 240 31.45 36.09 -34.02
C LEU A 240 31.27 37.16 -32.92
N ALA A 241 31.80 38.35 -33.11
CA ALA A 241 31.62 39.47 -32.18
C ALA A 241 30.16 39.95 -32.14
N GLU A 242 29.54 40.11 -33.30
CA GLU A 242 28.11 40.45 -33.44
C GLU A 242 27.20 39.36 -32.84
N GLU A 243 27.51 38.10 -33.08
CA GLU A 243 26.77 36.96 -32.49
C GLU A 243 26.84 37.01 -30.96
N ARG A 244 28.05 37.22 -30.38
CA ARG A 244 28.23 37.36 -28.93
C ARG A 244 27.50 38.58 -28.36
N GLN A 245 27.43 39.66 -29.09
CA GLN A 245 26.67 40.85 -28.68
C GLN A 245 25.15 40.59 -28.72
N GLU A 246 24.65 39.95 -29.77
CA GLU A 246 23.26 39.60 -29.90
C GLU A 246 22.82 38.62 -28.83
N ILE A 247 23.62 37.59 -28.54
CA ILE A 247 23.36 36.65 -27.43
C ILE A 247 23.27 37.42 -26.09
N ARG A 248 24.19 38.35 -25.84
CA ARG A 248 24.13 39.17 -24.60
C ARG A 248 22.83 39.98 -24.55
N ARG A 249 22.40 40.57 -25.66
CA ARG A 249 21.16 41.34 -25.74
C ARG A 249 19.95 40.45 -25.41
N ILE A 250 19.89 39.24 -26.01
CA ILE A 250 18.81 38.28 -25.75
C ILE A 250 18.79 37.88 -24.27
N LEU A 251 19.93 37.50 -23.70
CA LEU A 251 20.04 37.12 -22.30
C LEU A 251 19.66 38.25 -21.32
N HIS A 252 20.02 39.51 -21.69
CA HIS A 252 19.60 40.68 -20.92
C HIS A 252 18.09 40.86 -20.92
N GLU A 253 17.42 40.77 -22.08
CA GLU A 253 15.97 40.89 -22.19
C GLU A 253 15.22 39.76 -21.46
N LEU A 254 15.74 38.53 -21.55
CA LEU A 254 15.19 37.40 -20.80
C LEU A 254 15.40 37.57 -19.29
N SER A 255 16.54 38.14 -18.87
CA SER A 255 16.80 38.41 -17.45
C SER A 255 15.89 39.52 -16.90
N LEU A 256 15.55 40.52 -17.70
CA LEU A 256 14.59 41.56 -17.34
C LEU A 256 13.19 40.92 -17.11
N ALA A 257 12.74 40.10 -18.04
CA ALA A 257 11.45 39.40 -17.90
C ALA A 257 11.44 38.42 -16.72
N ALA A 258 12.56 37.69 -16.50
CA ALA A 258 12.68 36.79 -15.35
C ALA A 258 12.71 37.53 -14.00
N ARG A 259 13.18 38.79 -14.00
CA ARG A 259 13.16 39.65 -12.80
C ARG A 259 11.72 40.03 -12.40
N GLU A 260 10.88 40.35 -13.36
CA GLU A 260 9.47 40.65 -13.12
C GLU A 260 8.76 39.45 -12.51
N GLU A 261 9.08 38.22 -12.95
CA GLU A 261 8.47 36.97 -12.52
C GLU A 261 9.27 36.25 -11.39
N ALA A 262 10.24 36.94 -10.76
CA ALA A 262 11.07 36.34 -9.73
C ALA A 262 10.31 35.71 -8.54
N PRO A 263 9.18 36.29 -8.06
CA PRO A 263 8.35 35.64 -7.03
C PRO A 263 7.74 34.32 -7.53
N ALA A 264 7.21 34.27 -8.73
CA ALA A 264 6.61 33.06 -9.32
C ALA A 264 7.69 31.97 -9.52
N ILE A 265 8.88 32.33 -10.05
CA ILE A 265 10.00 31.39 -10.19
C ILE A 265 10.37 30.76 -8.82
N LYS A 266 10.41 31.57 -7.77
CA LYS A 266 10.70 31.09 -6.40
C LYS A 266 9.62 30.10 -5.92
N GLN A 267 8.36 30.49 -6.05
CA GLN A 267 7.21 29.70 -5.62
C GLN A 267 7.15 28.34 -6.34
N LEU A 268 7.30 28.33 -7.66
CA LEU A 268 7.35 27.13 -8.47
C LEU A 268 8.46 26.18 -8.04
N ALA A 269 9.69 26.69 -7.89
CA ALA A 269 10.82 25.87 -7.47
C ALA A 269 10.64 25.30 -6.06
N GLN A 270 9.99 26.03 -5.16
CA GLN A 270 9.65 25.55 -3.82
C GLN A 270 8.56 24.47 -3.87
N ALA A 271 7.48 24.71 -4.63
CA ALA A 271 6.40 23.75 -4.80
C ALA A 271 6.89 22.42 -5.41
N LEU A 272 7.74 22.48 -6.45
CA LEU A 272 8.35 21.30 -7.04
C LEU A 272 9.23 20.52 -6.04
N SER A 273 10.00 21.23 -5.22
CA SER A 273 10.81 20.59 -4.17
C SER A 273 9.94 19.92 -3.09
N GLN A 274 8.85 20.56 -2.69
CA GLN A 274 7.90 19.97 -1.74
C GLN A 274 7.20 18.73 -2.31
N LEU A 275 6.80 18.77 -3.59
CA LEU A 275 6.22 17.59 -4.27
C LEU A 275 7.24 16.45 -4.35
N ASP A 276 8.51 16.73 -4.63
CA ASP A 276 9.57 15.72 -4.59
C ASP A 276 9.74 15.12 -3.19
N PHE A 277 9.74 15.97 -2.16
CA PHE A 277 9.81 15.52 -0.77
C PHE A 277 8.64 14.62 -0.37
N LEU A 278 7.41 15.02 -0.73
CA LEU A 278 6.21 14.19 -0.48
C LEU A 278 6.25 12.89 -1.30
N GLN A 279 6.71 12.95 -2.55
CA GLN A 279 6.94 11.75 -3.35
C GLN A 279 7.98 10.82 -2.71
N ALA A 280 9.05 11.36 -2.15
CA ALA A 280 10.05 10.57 -1.45
C ALA A 280 9.48 9.86 -0.22
N LYS A 281 8.63 10.53 0.59
CA LYS A 281 7.87 9.90 1.69
C LYS A 281 7.03 8.73 1.19
N ALA A 282 6.30 8.90 0.11
CA ALA A 282 5.46 7.86 -0.48
C ALA A 282 6.28 6.68 -1.06
N LYS A 283 7.42 6.96 -1.70
CA LYS A 283 8.37 5.93 -2.18
C LYS A 283 8.96 5.13 -1.02
N LEU A 284 9.38 5.81 0.04
CA LEU A 284 9.91 5.18 1.25
C LEU A 284 8.84 4.28 1.90
N ALA A 285 7.60 4.78 2.01
CA ALA A 285 6.47 3.99 2.51
C ALA A 285 6.25 2.70 1.69
N LYS A 286 6.29 2.79 0.37
CA LYS A 286 6.18 1.62 -0.52
C LYS A 286 7.31 0.62 -0.30
N LYS A 287 8.57 1.08 -0.19
CA LYS A 287 9.73 0.21 0.04
C LYS A 287 9.66 -0.51 1.39
N MET A 288 9.18 0.16 2.44
CA MET A 288 9.02 -0.41 3.78
C MET A 288 7.72 -1.21 3.94
N GLN A 289 6.86 -1.27 2.91
CA GLN A 289 5.49 -1.81 3.02
C GLN A 289 4.76 -1.17 4.21
N ALA A 290 4.88 0.13 4.33
CA ALA A 290 4.34 0.92 5.41
C ALA A 290 2.90 1.35 5.11
N VAL A 291 2.13 1.55 6.17
CA VAL A 291 0.73 1.99 6.12
C VAL A 291 0.57 3.33 6.82
N LYS A 292 -0.44 4.09 6.40
CA LYS A 292 -0.85 5.29 7.10
C LYS A 292 -1.45 4.92 8.45
N PRO A 293 -0.87 5.35 9.59
CA PRO A 293 -1.49 5.12 10.90
C PRO A 293 -2.72 6.02 11.09
N VAL A 294 -3.67 5.53 11.90
CA VAL A 294 -4.79 6.34 12.40
C VAL A 294 -4.33 7.06 13.66
N LEU A 295 -4.43 8.39 13.69
CA LEU A 295 -4.04 9.14 14.89
C LEU A 295 -5.10 9.02 16.00
N THR A 296 -4.64 8.84 17.23
CA THR A 296 -5.49 8.80 18.44
C THR A 296 -5.39 10.13 19.19
N LYS A 297 -6.46 10.49 19.91
CA LYS A 297 -6.52 11.73 20.71
C LYS A 297 -6.16 11.53 22.20
N ASP A 298 -6.09 10.28 22.64
CA ASP A 298 -5.93 9.88 24.04
C ASP A 298 -4.50 9.40 24.36
N HIS A 299 -3.54 9.72 23.51
CA HIS A 299 -2.15 9.28 23.61
C HIS A 299 -2.01 7.76 23.71
N SER A 300 -2.98 7.00 23.19
CA SER A 300 -2.89 5.56 23.04
C SER A 300 -2.35 5.19 21.68
N PHE A 301 -1.64 4.08 21.57
CA PHE A 301 -1.26 3.53 20.26
C PHE A 301 -1.44 2.02 20.21
N LYS A 302 -1.67 1.51 19.00
CA LYS A 302 -1.82 0.10 18.71
C LYS A 302 -1.16 -0.24 17.38
N LEU A 303 0.00 -0.79 17.46
CA LEU A 303 0.80 -1.18 16.30
C LEU A 303 0.54 -2.67 16.02
N LEU A 304 -0.06 -2.96 14.88
CA LEU A 304 -0.37 -4.31 14.43
C LEU A 304 0.73 -4.80 13.49
N ALA A 305 1.29 -5.96 13.76
CA ALA A 305 2.38 -6.54 12.99
C ALA A 305 3.51 -5.52 12.68
N ALA A 306 3.89 -4.74 13.72
CA ALA A 306 4.93 -3.72 13.63
C ALA A 306 6.30 -4.34 13.34
N ARG A 307 7.03 -3.75 12.42
CA ARG A 307 8.36 -4.18 11.99
C ARG A 307 9.36 -3.06 12.19
N HIS A 308 10.57 -3.39 12.64
CA HIS A 308 11.64 -2.40 12.75
C HIS A 308 12.08 -1.95 11.35
N PRO A 309 11.98 -0.64 11.02
CA PRO A 309 12.20 -0.15 9.66
C PRO A 309 13.63 -0.32 9.14
N LEU A 310 14.60 -0.44 10.02
CA LEU A 310 16.03 -0.54 9.68
C LEU A 310 16.51 -1.99 9.50
N ILE A 311 15.71 -2.98 9.91
CA ILE A 311 16.04 -4.41 9.75
C ILE A 311 15.54 -4.89 8.39
N ASP A 312 16.30 -5.81 7.77
CA ASP A 312 15.93 -6.44 6.50
C ASP A 312 14.49 -7.03 6.58
N PRO A 313 13.59 -6.67 5.64
CA PRO A 313 12.22 -7.17 5.61
C PRO A 313 12.08 -8.70 5.61
N LYS A 314 13.11 -9.42 5.16
CA LYS A 314 13.12 -10.90 5.16
C LYS A 314 13.49 -11.51 6.51
N LYS A 315 14.11 -10.74 7.39
CA LYS A 315 14.60 -11.19 8.72
C LYS A 315 13.79 -10.61 9.86
N VAL A 316 13.14 -9.47 9.66
CA VAL A 316 12.38 -8.78 10.70
C VAL A 316 11.16 -9.60 11.13
N VAL A 317 10.96 -9.74 12.42
CA VAL A 317 9.77 -10.37 13.00
C VAL A 317 8.76 -9.29 13.35
N ALA A 318 7.53 -9.49 12.89
CA ALA A 318 6.43 -8.56 13.13
C ALA A 318 5.81 -8.81 14.52
N ASN A 319 5.59 -7.74 15.30
CA ASN A 319 5.04 -7.78 16.64
C ASN A 319 3.84 -6.85 16.80
N ASP A 320 2.88 -7.27 17.62
CA ASP A 320 1.75 -6.44 18.04
C ASP A 320 2.12 -5.73 19.34
N ILE A 321 2.04 -4.39 19.36
CA ILE A 321 2.35 -3.56 20.54
C ILE A 321 1.17 -2.61 20.76
N SER A 322 0.52 -2.67 21.92
CA SER A 322 -0.58 -1.75 22.26
C SER A 322 -0.36 -1.12 23.62
N LEU A 323 -0.53 0.19 23.71
CA LEU A 323 -0.34 0.96 24.95
C LEU A 323 -1.36 2.10 25.00
N GLY A 324 -1.93 2.36 26.19
CA GLY A 324 -2.84 3.46 26.46
C GLY A 324 -4.33 3.10 26.44
N GLU A 325 -4.76 2.06 25.69
CA GLU A 325 -6.16 1.58 25.71
C GLU A 325 -6.45 0.84 27.04
N ASP A 326 -5.87 -0.34 27.23
CA ASP A 326 -6.09 -1.19 28.41
C ASP A 326 -5.05 -0.93 29.52
N PHE A 327 -3.83 -0.64 29.14
CA PHE A 327 -2.70 -0.42 30.06
C PHE A 327 -1.85 0.78 29.63
N ASP A 328 -1.29 1.46 30.64
CA ASP A 328 -0.38 2.60 30.45
C ASP A 328 1.10 2.19 30.63
N THR A 329 1.34 1.00 31.19
CA THR A 329 2.69 0.48 31.44
C THR A 329 2.84 -0.96 30.92
N ILE A 330 3.89 -1.20 30.15
CA ILE A 330 4.29 -2.53 29.69
C ILE A 330 5.67 -2.85 30.28
N LEU A 331 5.77 -4.01 30.92
CA LEU A 331 7.01 -4.58 31.44
C LEU A 331 7.45 -5.74 30.56
N ILE A 332 8.50 -5.55 29.76
CA ILE A 332 9.00 -6.59 28.85
C ILE A 332 10.09 -7.38 29.58
N THR A 333 9.89 -8.69 29.72
CA THR A 333 10.81 -9.61 30.38
C THR A 333 11.35 -10.64 29.38
N GLY A 334 12.41 -11.34 29.77
CA GLY A 334 13.06 -12.36 28.93
C GLY A 334 14.56 -12.13 28.75
N PRO A 335 15.27 -13.01 28.01
CA PRO A 335 16.71 -12.90 27.81
C PRO A 335 17.07 -11.65 26.98
N ASN A 336 18.27 -11.08 27.20
CA ASN A 336 18.74 -9.88 26.49
C ASN A 336 18.81 -10.13 24.98
N THR A 337 19.24 -11.31 24.57
CA THR A 337 19.28 -11.73 23.16
C THR A 337 17.91 -11.91 22.52
N GLY A 338 16.81 -11.84 23.28
CA GLY A 338 15.44 -12.06 22.81
C GLY A 338 14.87 -10.93 21.96
N GLY A 339 15.50 -9.74 21.92
CA GLY A 339 15.03 -8.59 21.14
C GLY A 339 14.21 -7.58 21.94
N LYS A 340 14.37 -7.52 23.28
CA LYS A 340 13.71 -6.52 24.17
C LYS A 340 14.01 -5.09 23.69
N THR A 341 15.29 -4.73 23.59
CA THR A 341 15.78 -3.43 23.13
C THR A 341 15.25 -3.06 21.75
N ILE A 342 15.24 -4.03 20.82
CA ILE A 342 14.71 -3.81 19.45
C ILE A 342 13.20 -3.50 19.50
N THR A 343 12.46 -4.16 20.39
CA THR A 343 11.02 -3.90 20.56
C THR A 343 10.76 -2.49 21.10
N LEU A 344 11.54 -2.04 22.09
CA LEU A 344 11.51 -0.66 22.59
C LEU A 344 11.80 0.36 21.48
N LYS A 345 12.94 0.16 20.78
CA LYS A 345 13.33 1.01 19.65
C LYS A 345 12.25 1.03 18.56
N THR A 346 11.65 -0.11 18.24
CA THR A 346 10.56 -0.19 17.25
C THR A 346 9.38 0.66 17.68
N ALA A 347 8.91 0.51 18.93
CA ALA A 347 7.78 1.29 19.42
C ALA A 347 8.05 2.80 19.34
N GLY A 348 9.21 3.26 19.82
CA GLY A 348 9.58 4.68 19.80
C GLY A 348 9.78 5.22 18.39
N LEU A 349 10.53 4.50 17.55
CA LEU A 349 10.86 4.94 16.19
C LEU A 349 9.61 5.06 15.31
N LEU A 350 8.65 4.13 15.43
CA LEU A 350 7.40 4.21 14.66
C LEU A 350 6.52 5.38 15.11
N GLN A 351 6.54 5.79 16.39
CA GLN A 351 5.87 7.01 16.84
C GLN A 351 6.56 8.26 16.27
N LEU A 352 7.90 8.33 16.28
CA LEU A 352 8.65 9.43 15.66
C LEU A 352 8.35 9.54 14.16
N MET A 353 8.32 8.40 13.45
CA MET A 353 7.96 8.37 12.03
C MET A 353 6.54 8.91 11.79
N ALA A 354 5.56 8.45 12.56
CA ALA A 354 4.18 8.92 12.46
C ALA A 354 4.09 10.45 12.72
N GLN A 355 4.75 10.95 13.77
CA GLN A 355 4.80 12.37 14.12
C GLN A 355 5.55 13.23 13.09
N SER A 356 6.31 12.62 12.18
CA SER A 356 6.96 13.29 11.04
C SER A 356 6.15 13.21 9.74
N GLY A 357 4.91 12.71 9.80
CA GLY A 357 4.08 12.52 8.61
C GLY A 357 4.58 11.39 7.70
N LEU A 358 5.36 10.44 8.24
CA LEU A 358 5.80 9.23 7.56
C LEU A 358 4.85 8.07 7.86
N PHE A 359 4.63 7.21 6.88
CA PHE A 359 3.94 5.95 7.10
C PHE A 359 4.81 4.98 7.92
N ILE A 360 4.16 4.08 8.65
CA ILE A 360 4.84 3.15 9.55
C ILE A 360 4.79 1.72 9.00
N PRO A 361 5.87 0.94 9.09
CA PRO A 361 5.92 -0.46 8.66
C PRO A 361 5.15 -1.36 9.63
N ALA A 362 3.82 -1.34 9.51
CA ALA A 362 2.86 -2.08 10.31
C ALA A 362 1.70 -2.58 9.44
N ALA A 363 0.74 -3.31 10.01
CA ALA A 363 -0.47 -3.71 9.29
C ALA A 363 -1.54 -2.59 9.28
N GLU A 364 -2.44 -2.65 8.31
CA GLU A 364 -3.59 -1.75 8.22
C GLU A 364 -4.42 -1.76 9.52
N GLY A 365 -4.94 -0.59 9.90
CA GLY A 365 -5.68 -0.40 11.15
C GLY A 365 -4.77 -0.12 12.36
N SER A 366 -3.46 -0.01 12.16
CA SER A 366 -2.54 0.47 13.21
C SER A 366 -2.85 1.90 13.59
N LYS A 367 -2.79 2.17 14.90
CA LYS A 367 -3.03 3.48 15.49
C LYS A 367 -1.72 4.03 16.06
N ALA A 368 -1.45 5.31 15.85
CA ALA A 368 -0.33 6.04 16.44
C ALA A 368 -0.83 7.19 17.30
N ALA A 369 -0.04 7.57 18.29
CA ALA A 369 -0.31 8.73 19.13
C ALA A 369 0.61 9.90 18.76
N VAL A 370 0.21 11.11 19.10
CA VAL A 370 1.08 12.28 19.08
C VAL A 370 1.47 12.60 20.51
N PHE A 371 2.74 12.42 20.83
CA PHE A 371 3.32 12.73 22.13
C PHE A 371 3.97 14.10 22.12
N ASP A 372 3.88 14.82 23.23
CA ASP A 372 4.62 16.08 23.43
C ASP A 372 6.13 15.81 23.55
N GLN A 373 6.48 14.75 24.27
CA GLN A 373 7.85 14.28 24.48
C GLN A 373 7.91 12.74 24.40
N ILE A 374 8.92 12.25 23.74
CA ILE A 374 9.32 10.83 23.81
C ILE A 374 10.66 10.79 24.51
N PHE A 375 10.75 10.05 25.59
CA PHE A 375 11.97 9.85 26.35
C PHE A 375 12.49 8.43 26.10
N ALA A 376 13.78 8.28 25.92
CA ALA A 376 14.42 6.98 25.71
C ALA A 376 15.72 6.91 26.52
N ASP A 377 15.78 5.98 27.46
CA ASP A 377 16.99 5.56 28.13
C ASP A 377 17.29 4.13 27.65
N ILE A 378 17.96 4.04 26.51
CA ILE A 378 18.24 2.79 25.78
C ILE A 378 19.71 2.81 25.32
N GLY A 379 20.45 1.83 25.69
CA GLY A 379 21.83 1.62 25.22
C GLY A 379 22.74 1.04 26.30
N ASP A 380 23.62 0.12 25.90
CA ASP A 380 24.76 -0.33 26.66
C ASP A 380 25.94 0.62 26.40
N GLU A 381 26.25 1.50 27.33
CA GLU A 381 27.56 2.18 27.34
C GLU A 381 28.66 1.18 27.77
N GLN A 382 28.81 0.08 27.00
CA GLN A 382 29.93 -0.86 27.17
C GLN A 382 31.23 -0.30 26.56
N SER A 383 31.56 0.96 26.84
CA SER A 383 32.93 1.43 26.67
C SER A 383 33.76 0.99 27.85
N ILE A 384 34.84 0.27 27.56
CA ILE A 384 35.74 -0.39 28.52
C ILE A 384 36.30 0.58 29.58
N GLU A 385 36.15 1.87 29.43
CA GLU A 385 36.72 2.92 30.32
C GLU A 385 35.77 3.41 31.44
N GLN A 386 34.49 2.94 31.54
CA GLN A 386 33.52 3.57 32.43
C GLN A 386 32.61 2.61 33.21
N SER A 387 33.07 1.49 33.72
CA SER A 387 32.22 0.51 34.44
C SER A 387 31.62 0.98 35.78
N LEU A 388 32.03 2.11 36.35
CA LEU A 388 31.36 2.79 37.47
C LEU A 388 30.38 3.88 37.01
N SER A 389 30.28 4.12 35.70
CA SER A 389 29.46 5.21 35.13
C SER A 389 28.12 4.79 34.57
N THR A 390 27.91 3.50 34.23
CA THR A 390 26.65 3.04 33.59
C THR A 390 25.44 3.25 34.49
N PHE A 391 25.45 2.76 35.73
CA PHE A 391 24.33 3.00 36.67
C PHE A 391 24.08 4.50 36.89
N SER A 392 25.19 5.26 37.15
CA SER A 392 25.07 6.70 37.40
C SER A 392 24.54 7.47 36.17
N SER A 393 24.91 7.07 34.95
CA SER A 393 24.42 7.66 33.71
C SER A 393 22.93 7.40 33.55
N HIS A 394 22.46 6.15 33.69
CA HIS A 394 21.05 5.80 33.63
C HIS A 394 20.22 6.57 34.67
N ILE A 395 20.71 6.66 35.92
CA ILE A 395 20.01 7.41 36.95
C ILE A 395 19.95 8.89 36.64
N ASN A 396 21.00 9.50 36.09
CA ASN A 396 20.96 10.90 35.67
C ASN A 396 19.95 11.14 34.55
N ASP A 397 19.89 10.25 33.57
CA ASP A 397 18.90 10.32 32.49
C ASP A 397 17.48 10.15 33.03
N ILE A 398 17.24 9.18 33.92
CA ILE A 398 15.94 8.99 34.59
C ILE A 398 15.55 10.23 35.41
N VAL A 399 16.48 10.83 36.15
CA VAL A 399 16.24 12.07 36.92
C VAL A 399 15.86 13.23 35.97
N ALA A 400 16.52 13.35 34.81
CA ALA A 400 16.18 14.35 33.81
C ALA A 400 14.76 14.12 33.21
N ILE A 401 14.40 12.87 32.94
CA ILE A 401 13.06 12.46 32.48
C ILE A 401 12.00 12.80 33.55
N MET A 402 12.27 12.45 34.84
CA MET A 402 11.34 12.71 35.94
C MET A 402 10.95 14.21 36.11
N LYS A 403 11.85 15.12 35.72
CA LYS A 403 11.62 16.57 35.77
C LYS A 403 10.68 17.08 34.66
N GLN A 404 10.59 16.38 33.54
CA GLN A 404 9.92 16.85 32.33
C GLN A 404 8.69 16.01 31.94
N VAL A 405 8.59 14.79 32.49
CA VAL A 405 7.51 13.86 32.13
C VAL A 405 6.13 14.39 32.46
N SER A 406 5.20 14.24 31.49
CA SER A 406 3.79 14.60 31.58
C SER A 406 2.89 13.39 31.24
N LYS A 407 1.58 13.58 31.31
CA LYS A 407 0.60 12.57 30.83
C LYS A 407 0.63 12.36 29.31
N GLU A 408 1.21 13.30 28.59
CA GLU A 408 1.34 13.30 27.13
C GLU A 408 2.70 12.78 26.65
N SER A 409 3.47 12.19 27.59
CA SER A 409 4.81 11.68 27.31
C SER A 409 4.84 10.16 27.15
N LEU A 410 5.71 9.69 26.26
CA LEU A 410 6.11 8.28 26.14
C LEU A 410 7.48 8.09 26.76
N VAL A 411 7.62 7.12 27.66
CA VAL A 411 8.87 6.80 28.34
C VAL A 411 9.31 5.38 27.99
N LEU A 412 10.51 5.25 27.45
CA LEU A 412 11.12 4.01 27.02
C LEU A 412 12.41 3.79 27.84
N ILE A 413 12.47 2.74 28.66
CA ILE A 413 13.64 2.46 29.51
C ILE A 413 14.07 1.02 29.27
N ASP A 414 15.32 0.83 28.92
CA ASP A 414 15.91 -0.50 28.80
C ASP A 414 16.63 -0.86 30.13
N GLU A 415 16.44 -2.09 30.57
CA GLU A 415 17.06 -2.68 31.77
C GLU A 415 16.99 -1.81 33.04
N ILE A 416 15.76 -1.33 33.38
CA ILE A 416 15.54 -0.45 34.52
C ILE A 416 16.09 -1.06 35.84
N GLY A 417 16.92 -0.29 36.54
CA GLY A 417 17.52 -0.68 37.79
C GLY A 417 18.79 -1.53 37.68
N ALA A 418 19.26 -1.85 36.48
CA ALA A 418 20.49 -2.61 36.26
C ALA A 418 21.73 -1.85 36.73
N GLY A 419 22.80 -2.59 37.09
CA GLY A 419 24.10 -2.02 37.44
C GLY A 419 24.33 -1.76 38.92
N THR A 420 23.41 -2.19 39.83
CA THR A 420 23.57 -2.15 41.29
C THR A 420 23.15 -3.47 41.91
N ASP A 421 23.11 -3.53 43.25
CA ASP A 421 22.57 -4.69 43.95
C ASP A 421 21.15 -5.02 43.48
N PRO A 422 20.83 -6.31 43.23
CA PRO A 422 19.53 -6.70 42.68
C PRO A 422 18.32 -6.25 43.51
N GLU A 423 18.37 -6.32 44.84
CA GLU A 423 17.25 -5.92 45.71
C GLU A 423 17.06 -4.39 45.72
N GLU A 424 18.18 -3.64 45.77
CA GLU A 424 18.16 -2.18 45.69
C GLU A 424 17.68 -1.73 44.31
N GLY A 425 18.19 -2.36 43.23
CA GLY A 425 17.83 -2.07 41.85
C GLY A 425 16.34 -2.30 41.59
N ALA A 426 15.80 -3.45 42.03
CA ALA A 426 14.37 -3.76 41.91
C ALA A 426 13.49 -2.79 42.68
N SER A 427 13.85 -2.43 43.92
CA SER A 427 13.12 -1.49 44.78
C SER A 427 13.11 -0.09 44.19
N LEU A 428 14.23 0.36 43.65
CA LEU A 428 14.36 1.67 42.96
C LEU A 428 13.53 1.68 41.69
N ALA A 429 13.59 0.64 40.86
CA ALA A 429 12.82 0.50 39.64
C ALA A 429 11.30 0.58 39.91
N ILE A 430 10.80 -0.11 40.93
CA ILE A 430 9.38 -0.05 41.34
C ILE A 430 9.01 1.39 41.73
N SER A 431 9.85 2.09 42.50
CA SER A 431 9.60 3.46 42.94
C SER A 431 9.58 4.44 41.75
N ILE A 432 10.48 4.26 40.77
CA ILE A 432 10.52 5.06 39.54
C ILE A 432 9.24 4.83 38.71
N LEU A 433 8.83 3.57 38.54
CA LEU A 433 7.62 3.23 37.80
C LEU A 433 6.37 3.79 38.47
N ASP A 434 6.26 3.71 39.82
CA ASP A 434 5.14 4.31 40.55
C ASP A 434 5.11 5.85 40.41
N PHE A 435 6.27 6.51 40.29
CA PHE A 435 6.34 7.94 40.01
C PHE A 435 5.80 8.26 38.62
N PHE A 436 6.24 7.56 37.57
CA PHE A 436 5.77 7.79 36.22
C PHE A 436 4.27 7.47 36.05
N ARG A 437 3.77 6.41 36.69
CA ARG A 437 2.34 6.10 36.73
C ARG A 437 1.51 7.19 37.39
N LYS A 438 1.97 7.78 38.49
CA LYS A 438 1.30 8.95 39.12
C LYS A 438 1.22 10.13 38.15
N LYS A 439 2.15 10.28 37.22
CA LYS A 439 2.13 11.27 36.15
C LYS A 439 1.26 10.87 34.96
N GLN A 440 0.71 9.64 34.95
CA GLN A 440 -0.10 9.08 33.88
C GLN A 440 0.64 9.00 32.53
N ALA A 441 1.97 8.96 32.53
CA ALA A 441 2.78 8.77 31.34
C ALA A 441 2.57 7.37 30.73
N LYS A 442 2.82 7.24 29.43
CA LYS A 442 2.85 5.95 28.75
C LYS A 442 4.25 5.38 28.85
N ILE A 443 4.36 4.11 29.33
CA ILE A 443 5.65 3.55 29.75
C ILE A 443 5.87 2.19 29.10
N ILE A 444 7.01 1.98 28.48
CA ILE A 444 7.50 0.65 28.12
C ILE A 444 8.88 0.49 28.73
N VAL A 445 9.03 -0.52 29.56
CA VAL A 445 10.34 -0.83 30.19
C VAL A 445 10.71 -2.27 29.96
N THR A 446 12.01 -2.53 29.92
CA THR A 446 12.53 -3.90 29.98
C THR A 446 13.18 -4.16 31.34
N THR A 447 13.13 -5.40 31.78
CA THR A 447 13.74 -5.82 33.03
C THR A 447 14.06 -7.31 33.04
N HIS A 448 14.93 -7.71 33.93
CA HIS A 448 15.21 -9.11 34.26
C HIS A 448 14.85 -9.45 35.70
N TYR A 449 14.39 -8.46 36.50
CA TYR A 449 14.06 -8.66 37.92
C TYR A 449 12.74 -9.42 38.12
N PRO A 450 12.69 -10.49 38.95
CA PRO A 450 11.44 -11.22 39.25
C PRO A 450 10.37 -10.36 39.91
N GLU A 451 10.77 -9.42 40.82
CA GLU A 451 9.86 -8.54 41.57
C GLU A 451 9.03 -7.64 40.64
N LEU A 452 9.61 -7.22 39.50
CA LEU A 452 8.90 -6.42 38.54
C LEU A 452 7.87 -7.25 37.73
N LYS A 453 8.05 -8.58 37.63
CA LYS A 453 7.02 -9.45 37.05
C LYS A 453 5.75 -9.45 37.91
N LEU A 454 5.92 -9.52 39.24
CA LEU A 454 4.82 -9.40 40.21
C LEU A 454 4.15 -7.99 40.14
N TYR A 455 4.97 -6.94 40.05
CA TYR A 455 4.50 -5.58 39.89
C TYR A 455 3.55 -5.47 38.70
N GLY A 456 3.86 -6.09 37.56
CA GLY A 456 3.04 -6.07 36.35
C GLY A 456 1.66 -6.74 36.50
N TYR A 457 1.51 -7.65 37.47
CA TYR A 457 0.21 -8.26 37.81
C TYR A 457 -0.58 -7.47 38.85
N ASN A 458 0.11 -6.91 39.84
CA ASN A 458 -0.52 -6.32 41.02
C ASN A 458 -0.90 -4.86 40.85
N ARG A 459 -0.51 -4.21 39.74
CA ARG A 459 -0.78 -2.79 39.51
C ARG A 459 -1.79 -2.59 38.41
N GLU A 460 -2.79 -1.77 38.70
CA GLU A 460 -3.81 -1.39 37.71
C GLU A 460 -3.17 -0.73 36.48
N ARG A 461 -3.74 -0.96 35.30
CA ARG A 461 -3.27 -0.43 34.01
C ARG A 461 -1.79 -0.75 33.72
N THR A 462 -1.29 -1.85 34.25
CA THR A 462 0.06 -2.37 34.00
C THR A 462 -0.05 -3.79 33.49
N THR A 463 0.79 -4.14 32.51
CA THR A 463 0.83 -5.50 31.96
C THR A 463 2.26 -5.98 31.78
N ASN A 464 2.42 -7.29 31.92
CA ASN A 464 3.65 -7.95 31.53
C ASN A 464 3.66 -8.27 30.05
N ALA A 465 4.85 -8.35 29.48
CA ALA A 465 5.09 -8.92 28.16
C ALA A 465 6.39 -9.72 28.20
N SER A 466 6.53 -10.65 27.27
CA SER A 466 7.76 -11.44 27.18
C SER A 466 8.20 -11.67 25.75
N MET A 467 9.51 -11.81 25.57
CA MET A 467 10.07 -12.26 24.30
C MET A 467 10.07 -13.79 24.26
N GLU A 468 9.42 -14.33 23.22
CA GLU A 468 9.36 -15.80 23.03
C GLU A 468 10.74 -16.37 22.71
N PHE A 469 11.07 -17.46 23.39
CA PHE A 469 12.32 -18.21 23.20
C PHE A 469 12.00 -19.67 22.87
N ASP A 470 12.57 -20.18 21.79
CA ASP A 470 12.40 -21.58 21.41
C ASP A 470 13.47 -22.46 22.10
N ILE A 471 13.04 -23.20 23.11
CA ILE A 471 13.88 -24.12 23.84
C ILE A 471 14.39 -25.27 22.93
N LYS A 472 13.66 -25.61 21.85
CA LYS A 472 14.07 -26.71 20.97
C LYS A 472 15.24 -26.30 20.07
N THR A 473 15.27 -25.07 19.59
CA THR A 473 16.34 -24.56 18.73
C THR A 473 17.40 -23.77 19.50
N LEU A 474 17.19 -23.49 20.80
CA LEU A 474 17.98 -22.57 21.64
C LEU A 474 18.17 -21.19 21.00
N SER A 475 17.17 -20.71 20.32
CA SER A 475 17.22 -19.43 19.63
C SER A 475 16.02 -18.55 19.94
N PRO A 476 16.19 -17.21 19.97
CA PRO A 476 15.09 -16.30 20.13
C PRO A 476 14.21 -16.34 18.89
N THR A 477 12.89 -16.30 19.08
CA THR A 477 11.93 -16.14 17.98
C THR A 477 11.67 -14.68 17.65
N TYR A 478 12.12 -13.76 18.50
CA TYR A 478 11.88 -12.30 18.43
C TYR A 478 10.39 -11.90 18.46
N ARG A 479 9.52 -12.79 18.93
CA ARG A 479 8.08 -12.53 19.06
C ARG A 479 7.75 -12.01 20.44
N LEU A 480 7.02 -10.90 20.49
CA LEU A 480 6.48 -10.33 21.72
C LEU A 480 5.16 -11.03 22.08
N GLN A 481 5.07 -11.52 23.31
CA GLN A 481 3.84 -12.07 23.88
C GLN A 481 3.33 -11.13 24.96
N MET A 482 2.21 -10.46 24.70
CA MET A 482 1.57 -9.53 25.64
C MET A 482 0.80 -10.31 26.73
N GLY A 483 0.77 -9.76 27.94
CA GLY A 483 0.02 -10.31 29.08
C GLY A 483 0.75 -11.40 29.87
N ILE A 484 1.94 -11.83 29.46
CA ILE A 484 2.66 -12.96 30.04
C ILE A 484 4.09 -12.53 30.37
N PRO A 485 4.56 -12.73 31.61
CA PRO A 485 5.98 -12.54 31.94
C PRO A 485 6.83 -13.69 31.37
N GLY A 486 8.06 -13.35 31.03
CA GLY A 486 9.02 -14.32 30.51
C GLY A 486 9.56 -15.24 31.59
N HIS A 487 9.81 -16.51 31.21
CA HIS A 487 10.57 -17.45 31.99
C HIS A 487 12.07 -17.24 31.84
N SER A 488 12.80 -17.48 32.92
CA SER A 488 14.23 -17.73 32.84
C SER A 488 14.42 -19.20 32.41
N ASN A 489 14.92 -19.43 31.19
CA ASN A 489 15.17 -20.79 30.70
C ASN A 489 16.61 -21.26 30.96
N ALA A 490 17.31 -20.70 31.95
CA ALA A 490 18.73 -20.93 32.19
C ALA A 490 19.04 -22.42 32.39
N PHE A 491 18.27 -23.12 33.20
CA PHE A 491 18.48 -24.55 33.47
C PHE A 491 18.19 -25.41 32.23
N ALA A 492 17.14 -25.14 31.52
CA ALA A 492 16.83 -25.86 30.28
C ALA A 492 17.90 -25.65 29.20
N ILE A 493 18.45 -24.45 29.11
CA ILE A 493 19.57 -24.11 28.21
C ILE A 493 20.85 -24.84 28.69
N ALA A 494 21.17 -24.80 29.98
CA ALA A 494 22.34 -25.44 30.54
C ALA A 494 22.34 -26.95 30.30
N ARG A 495 21.21 -27.65 30.57
CA ARG A 495 21.03 -29.07 30.25
C ARG A 495 21.33 -29.37 28.78
N ARG A 496 20.79 -28.57 27.91
CA ARG A 496 20.90 -28.80 26.46
C ARG A 496 22.31 -28.49 25.91
N LEU A 497 23.02 -27.57 26.53
CA LEU A 497 24.42 -27.30 26.20
C LEU A 497 25.38 -28.36 26.77
N GLY A 498 24.84 -29.38 27.49
CA GLY A 498 25.62 -30.50 27.99
C GLY A 498 26.14 -30.32 29.41
N MET A 499 25.58 -29.39 30.20
CA MET A 499 25.90 -29.30 31.62
C MET A 499 25.49 -30.60 32.35
N ARG A 500 26.31 -31.07 33.30
CA ARG A 500 26.01 -32.26 34.05
C ARG A 500 24.72 -32.11 34.84
N GLU A 501 23.88 -33.16 34.81
CA GLU A 501 22.54 -33.13 35.41
C GLU A 501 22.60 -32.93 36.94
N ASP A 502 23.63 -33.47 37.60
CA ASP A 502 23.83 -33.29 39.04
C ASP A 502 24.10 -31.81 39.43
N VAL A 503 24.78 -31.05 38.54
CA VAL A 503 25.03 -29.61 38.74
C VAL A 503 23.72 -28.83 38.56
N VAL A 504 22.93 -29.17 37.53
CA VAL A 504 21.68 -28.49 37.27
C VAL A 504 20.62 -28.75 38.35
N GLN A 505 20.51 -30.02 38.82
CA GLN A 505 19.62 -30.40 39.92
C GLN A 505 20.00 -29.73 41.24
N ASN A 506 21.29 -29.63 41.55
CA ASN A 506 21.76 -28.87 42.69
C ASN A 506 21.39 -27.37 42.59
N ALA A 507 21.56 -26.77 41.41
CA ALA A 507 21.21 -25.39 41.21
C ALA A 507 19.69 -25.16 41.31
N GLU A 508 18.86 -26.07 40.78
CA GLU A 508 17.40 -26.04 40.97
C GLU A 508 16.99 -26.17 42.44
N GLY A 509 17.67 -27.03 43.22
CA GLY A 509 17.41 -27.19 44.64
C GLY A 509 17.85 -26.03 45.53
N LEU A 510 18.64 -25.09 45.02
CA LEU A 510 19.04 -23.87 45.71
C LEU A 510 18.03 -22.70 45.48
N MET A 511 17.05 -22.87 44.59
CA MET A 511 15.99 -21.88 44.40
C MET A 511 15.01 -21.91 45.59
N SER A 512 14.51 -20.75 46.00
CA SER A 512 13.50 -20.63 47.04
C SER A 512 12.14 -21.23 46.60
N ASP A 513 11.37 -21.77 47.57
CA ASP A 513 10.04 -22.35 47.31
C ASP A 513 9.07 -21.32 46.72
N ASP A 514 9.14 -20.05 47.12
CA ASP A 514 8.32 -18.94 46.59
C ASP A 514 8.58 -18.68 45.09
N ASP A 515 9.84 -18.78 44.65
CA ASP A 515 10.20 -18.64 43.22
C ASP A 515 9.74 -19.85 42.40
N SER A 516 9.68 -21.05 43.01
CA SER A 516 9.19 -22.27 42.35
C SER A 516 7.69 -22.20 42.09
N ASP A 517 6.87 -21.78 43.06
CA ASP A 517 5.43 -21.67 42.97
C ASP A 517 5.03 -20.59 41.96
N LEU A 518 5.74 -19.46 41.95
CA LEU A 518 5.54 -18.39 40.96
C LEU A 518 5.83 -18.88 39.54
N ASN A 519 6.90 -19.59 39.32
CA ASN A 519 7.27 -20.14 38.02
C ASN A 519 6.22 -21.17 37.54
N HIS A 520 5.69 -22.02 38.41
CA HIS A 520 4.61 -22.96 38.10
C HIS A 520 3.33 -22.25 37.68
N MET A 521 2.93 -21.20 38.39
CA MET A 521 1.74 -20.39 38.04
C MET A 521 1.91 -19.69 36.70
N ILE A 522 3.11 -19.18 36.42
CA ILE A 522 3.47 -18.57 35.14
C ILE A 522 3.44 -19.60 34.01
N ASP A 523 3.86 -20.86 34.24
CA ASP A 523 3.81 -21.94 33.23
C ASP A 523 2.35 -22.28 32.82
N GLU A 524 1.45 -22.39 33.80
CA GLU A 524 0.04 -22.66 33.55
C GLU A 524 -0.61 -21.52 32.76
N LEU A 525 -0.35 -20.27 33.15
CA LEU A 525 -0.82 -19.06 32.44
C LEU A 525 -0.24 -18.98 31.01
N ASN A 526 1.03 -19.29 30.82
CA ASN A 526 1.67 -19.36 29.51
C ASN A 526 0.97 -20.37 28.58
N LYS A 527 0.66 -21.55 29.10
CA LYS A 527 -0.01 -22.63 28.37
C LYS A 527 -1.42 -22.19 27.94
N GLN A 528 -2.19 -21.60 28.86
CA GLN A 528 -3.53 -21.11 28.58
C GLN A 528 -3.53 -19.94 27.58
N THR A 529 -2.62 -18.99 27.73
CA THR A 529 -2.53 -17.84 26.85
C THR A 529 -2.01 -18.21 25.47
N LYS A 530 -1.08 -19.16 25.38
CA LYS A 530 -0.61 -19.70 24.10
C LYS A 530 -1.77 -20.36 23.32
N GLN A 531 -2.61 -21.14 24.02
CA GLN A 531 -3.81 -21.72 23.43
C GLN A 531 -4.84 -20.65 23.02
N ALA A 532 -5.07 -19.64 23.86
CA ALA A 532 -5.96 -18.53 23.56
C ALA A 532 -5.48 -17.70 22.35
N THR A 533 -4.18 -17.42 22.30
CA THR A 533 -3.57 -16.66 21.18
C THR A 533 -3.63 -17.45 19.87
N GLU A 534 -3.34 -18.76 19.92
CA GLU A 534 -3.43 -19.62 18.74
C GLU A 534 -4.89 -19.74 18.24
N ASN A 535 -5.85 -19.87 19.16
CA ASN A 535 -7.27 -19.87 18.83
C ASN A 535 -7.73 -18.52 18.23
N ARG A 536 -7.27 -17.40 18.81
CA ARG A 536 -7.53 -16.04 18.29
C ARG A 536 -6.97 -15.87 16.87
N ARG A 537 -5.73 -16.35 16.63
CA ARG A 537 -5.11 -16.31 15.30
C ARG A 537 -5.87 -17.15 14.27
N LYS A 538 -6.33 -18.34 14.66
CA LYS A 538 -7.17 -19.20 13.81
C LYS A 538 -8.51 -18.52 13.51
N LEU A 539 -9.14 -17.91 14.53
CA LEU A 539 -10.37 -17.15 14.36
C LEU A 539 -10.20 -15.95 13.44
N GLN A 540 -9.13 -15.16 13.64
CA GLN A 540 -8.82 -14.01 12.79
C GLN A 540 -8.61 -14.43 11.33
N SER A 541 -7.82 -15.47 11.08
CA SER A 541 -7.60 -15.98 9.72
C SER A 541 -8.88 -16.53 9.07
N ALA A 542 -9.82 -17.06 9.86
CA ALA A 542 -11.11 -17.49 9.39
C ALA A 542 -12.03 -16.29 9.05
N LEU A 543 -12.01 -15.24 9.88
CA LEU A 543 -12.73 -14.00 9.63
C LEU A 543 -12.22 -13.27 8.37
N ASP A 544 -10.91 -13.22 8.17
CA ASP A 544 -10.31 -12.57 6.99
C ASP A 544 -10.67 -13.35 5.70
N ARG A 545 -10.64 -14.68 5.77
CA ARG A 545 -11.14 -15.52 4.67
C ARG A 545 -12.62 -15.32 4.40
N ALA A 546 -13.45 -15.22 5.45
CA ALA A 546 -14.87 -14.98 5.31
C ALA A 546 -15.16 -13.61 4.67
N ARG A 547 -14.45 -12.56 5.09
CA ARG A 547 -14.55 -11.22 4.49
C ARG A 547 -14.11 -11.19 3.03
N SER A 548 -13.00 -11.87 2.71
CA SER A 548 -12.53 -12.00 1.33
C SER A 548 -13.56 -12.72 0.45
N LEU A 549 -14.17 -13.80 0.97
CA LEU A 549 -15.20 -14.55 0.26
C LEU A 549 -16.47 -13.72 0.07
N GLU A 550 -16.88 -12.96 1.09
CA GLU A 550 -18.01 -12.03 1.01
C GLU A 550 -17.80 -10.97 -0.06
N LYS A 551 -16.60 -10.38 -0.11
CA LYS A 551 -16.22 -9.40 -1.16
C LYS A 551 -16.29 -10.03 -2.54
N GLN A 552 -15.68 -11.21 -2.73
CA GLN A 552 -15.73 -11.93 -4.02
C GLN A 552 -17.16 -12.27 -4.44
N LEU A 553 -18.01 -12.60 -3.49
CA LEU A 553 -19.42 -12.89 -3.75
C LEU A 553 -20.20 -11.63 -4.17
N ARG A 554 -19.93 -10.49 -3.53
CA ARG A 554 -20.52 -9.19 -3.92
C ARG A 554 -20.10 -8.82 -5.34
N ASP A 555 -18.79 -8.86 -5.61
CA ASP A 555 -18.26 -8.54 -6.94
C ASP A 555 -18.86 -9.46 -8.02
N ALA A 556 -18.99 -10.75 -7.73
CA ALA A 556 -19.63 -11.70 -8.65
C ALA A 556 -21.13 -11.42 -8.87
N LEU A 557 -21.85 -11.01 -7.81
CA LEU A 557 -23.27 -10.61 -7.90
C LEU A 557 -23.42 -9.32 -8.73
N ASP A 558 -22.55 -8.36 -8.57
CA ASP A 558 -22.57 -7.12 -9.34
C ASP A 558 -22.32 -7.39 -10.83
N ILE A 559 -21.34 -8.22 -11.16
CA ILE A 559 -21.07 -8.65 -12.54
C ILE A 559 -22.28 -9.42 -13.10
N TYR A 560 -22.89 -10.29 -12.30
CA TYR A 560 -24.08 -11.03 -12.72
C TYR A 560 -25.25 -10.07 -13.00
N ASN A 561 -25.53 -9.12 -12.11
CA ASN A 561 -26.59 -8.14 -12.27
C ASN A 561 -26.37 -7.25 -13.51
N GLN A 562 -25.14 -6.81 -13.75
CA GLN A 562 -24.79 -6.07 -14.97
C GLN A 562 -25.02 -6.89 -16.24
N ARG A 563 -24.68 -8.17 -16.23
CA ARG A 563 -24.96 -9.07 -17.39
C ARG A 563 -26.45 -9.27 -17.61
N VAL A 564 -27.21 -9.45 -16.54
CA VAL A 564 -28.68 -9.58 -16.63
C VAL A 564 -29.28 -8.30 -17.18
N GLN A 565 -28.84 -7.13 -16.70
CA GLN A 565 -29.33 -5.84 -17.19
C GLN A 565 -29.03 -5.66 -18.69
N LYS A 566 -27.78 -5.93 -19.12
CA LYS A 566 -27.44 -5.89 -20.55
C LYS A 566 -28.26 -6.83 -21.41
N GLN A 567 -28.60 -8.02 -20.90
CA GLN A 567 -29.48 -8.96 -21.63
C GLN A 567 -30.90 -8.45 -21.72
N LEU A 568 -31.43 -7.81 -20.68
CA LEU A 568 -32.77 -7.18 -20.68
C LEU A 568 -32.81 -6.01 -21.67
N ASP A 569 -31.80 -5.14 -21.65
CA ASP A 569 -31.72 -4.00 -22.57
C ASP A 569 -31.67 -4.48 -24.03
N PHE A 570 -30.84 -5.49 -24.31
CA PHE A 570 -30.77 -6.10 -25.65
C PHE A 570 -32.06 -6.77 -26.08
N ALA A 571 -32.77 -7.42 -25.15
CA ALA A 571 -34.08 -8.02 -25.41
C ALA A 571 -35.13 -6.93 -25.71
N GLN A 572 -35.07 -5.79 -25.02
CA GLN A 572 -35.96 -4.65 -25.20
C GLN A 572 -35.70 -3.93 -26.54
N GLU A 573 -34.44 -3.76 -26.93
CA GLU A 573 -34.09 -3.25 -28.28
C GLU A 573 -34.61 -4.15 -29.38
N ARG A 574 -34.42 -5.46 -29.28
CA ARG A 574 -34.96 -6.41 -30.26
C ARG A 574 -36.48 -6.41 -30.31
N ALA A 575 -37.15 -6.29 -29.17
CA ALA A 575 -38.60 -6.18 -29.12
C ALA A 575 -39.06 -4.90 -29.80
N ASN A 576 -38.41 -3.76 -29.57
CA ASN A 576 -38.68 -2.49 -30.17
C ASN A 576 -38.47 -2.53 -31.72
N GLU A 577 -37.38 -3.17 -32.19
CA GLU A 577 -37.15 -3.38 -33.63
C GLU A 577 -38.26 -4.21 -34.29
N VAL A 578 -38.71 -5.28 -33.63
CA VAL A 578 -39.83 -6.10 -34.15
C VAL A 578 -41.10 -5.30 -34.24
N VAL A 579 -41.42 -4.51 -33.19
CA VAL A 579 -42.61 -3.61 -33.20
C VAL A 579 -42.50 -2.57 -34.29
N ALA A 580 -41.34 -1.93 -34.44
CA ALA A 580 -41.12 -0.92 -35.51
C ALA A 580 -41.27 -1.52 -36.91
N LYS A 581 -40.71 -2.71 -37.17
CA LYS A 581 -40.88 -3.44 -38.43
C LYS A 581 -42.33 -3.79 -38.70
N LYS A 582 -43.05 -4.19 -37.67
CA LYS A 582 -44.50 -4.53 -37.80
C LYS A 582 -45.36 -3.29 -38.05
N ARG A 583 -45.05 -2.16 -37.36
CA ARG A 583 -45.73 -0.88 -37.55
C ARG A 583 -45.51 -0.37 -38.97
N LYS A 584 -44.29 -0.43 -39.50
CA LYS A 584 -43.98 -0.02 -40.88
C LYS A 584 -44.74 -0.85 -41.92
N LYS A 585 -44.93 -2.16 -41.69
CA LYS A 585 -45.77 -3.02 -42.55
C LYS A 585 -47.25 -2.69 -42.45
N ALA A 586 -47.76 -2.39 -41.27
CA ALA A 586 -49.15 -1.97 -41.08
C ALA A 586 -49.44 -0.61 -41.76
N ASP A 587 -48.51 0.37 -41.59
CA ASP A 587 -48.62 1.68 -42.25
C ASP A 587 -48.58 1.55 -43.77
N GLN A 588 -47.82 0.61 -44.31
CA GLN A 588 -47.77 0.33 -45.75
C GLN A 588 -49.07 -0.27 -46.28
N ILE A 589 -49.69 -1.22 -45.55
CA ILE A 589 -50.99 -1.78 -45.90
C ILE A 589 -52.10 -0.71 -45.85
N ILE A 590 -52.04 0.20 -44.87
CA ILE A 590 -52.98 1.30 -44.75
C ILE A 590 -52.80 2.27 -45.94
N ALA A 591 -51.58 2.63 -46.33
CA ALA A 591 -51.27 3.47 -47.45
C ALA A 591 -51.75 2.88 -48.80
N ASP A 592 -51.53 1.56 -48.96
CA ASP A 592 -52.00 0.83 -50.16
C ASP A 592 -53.55 0.83 -50.24
N LEU A 593 -54.26 0.67 -49.14
CA LEU A 593 -55.70 0.74 -49.03
C LEU A 593 -56.26 2.16 -49.31
N GLU A 594 -55.56 3.22 -48.83
CA GLU A 594 -55.89 4.58 -49.07
C GLU A 594 -55.68 5.01 -50.59
N ALA A 595 -54.59 4.49 -51.19
CA ALA A 595 -54.30 4.66 -52.59
C ALA A 595 -55.36 4.01 -53.49
N ALA A 596 -55.78 2.81 -53.19
CA ALA A 596 -56.84 2.09 -53.85
C ALA A 596 -58.19 2.80 -53.72
N ARG A 597 -58.48 3.43 -52.58
CA ARG A 597 -59.66 4.24 -52.34
C ARG A 597 -59.71 5.57 -53.19
N LYS A 598 -58.54 6.20 -53.31
CA LYS A 598 -58.38 7.44 -54.11
C LYS A 598 -58.53 7.22 -55.62
N GLN A 599 -58.30 6.02 -56.12
CA GLN A 599 -58.43 5.67 -57.55
C GLN A 599 -59.85 5.25 -57.98
N GLY A 600 -60.84 5.41 -57.07
CA GLY A 600 -62.25 5.19 -57.47
C GLY A 600 -62.59 3.70 -57.72
N ALA A 601 -61.74 2.81 -57.47
CA ALA A 601 -61.94 1.35 -57.62
C ALA A 601 -62.80 0.83 -56.47
N ASN A 602 -63.96 0.20 -56.81
CA ASN A 602 -64.70 -0.61 -55.87
C ASN A 602 -63.75 -1.71 -55.32
N VAL A 603 -63.30 -1.55 -54.10
CA VAL A 603 -62.41 -2.49 -53.47
C VAL A 603 -63.11 -3.85 -53.41
N LYS A 604 -62.69 -4.81 -54.26
CA LYS A 604 -63.32 -6.13 -54.33
C LYS A 604 -63.14 -6.79 -52.92
N ALA A 605 -64.19 -7.46 -52.46
CA ALA A 605 -64.23 -8.11 -51.15
C ALA A 605 -63.02 -9.04 -50.86
N ASN A 606 -62.40 -9.55 -51.91
CA ASN A 606 -61.19 -10.36 -51.81
C ASN A 606 -59.95 -9.57 -51.33
N GLN A 607 -59.78 -8.30 -51.75
CA GLN A 607 -58.64 -7.42 -51.31
C GLN A 607 -58.76 -7.02 -49.82
N LEU A 608 -60.00 -6.85 -49.34
CA LEU A 608 -60.29 -6.61 -47.92
C LEU A 608 -60.07 -7.90 -47.09
N MET A 609 -60.37 -9.05 -47.67
CA MET A 609 -60.11 -10.34 -47.05
C MET A 609 -58.63 -10.66 -46.97
N ASP A 610 -57.84 -10.35 -47.97
CA ASP A 610 -56.37 -10.53 -48.01
C ASP A 610 -55.67 -9.61 -46.99
N ALA A 611 -56.05 -8.31 -46.96
CA ALA A 611 -55.56 -7.37 -45.95
C ALA A 611 -55.92 -7.77 -44.51
N LYS A 612 -57.16 -8.27 -44.32
CA LYS A 612 -57.64 -8.81 -43.04
C LYS A 612 -56.90 -10.13 -42.64
N GLY A 613 -56.55 -10.94 -43.65
CA GLY A 613 -55.76 -12.15 -43.50
C GLY A 613 -54.31 -11.84 -43.06
N GLU A 614 -53.69 -10.81 -43.66
CA GLU A 614 -52.36 -10.33 -43.29
C GLU A 614 -52.35 -9.67 -41.90
N PHE A 615 -53.37 -8.86 -41.56
CA PHE A 615 -53.54 -8.32 -40.21
C PHE A 615 -53.74 -9.40 -39.16
N ASN A 616 -54.50 -10.44 -39.43
CA ASN A 616 -54.72 -11.58 -38.55
C ASN A 616 -53.45 -12.45 -38.41
N LYS A 617 -52.60 -12.55 -39.45
CA LYS A 617 -51.27 -13.21 -39.33
C LYS A 617 -50.33 -12.40 -38.46
N LEU A 618 -50.38 -11.08 -38.48
CA LEU A 618 -49.63 -10.18 -37.61
C LEU A 618 -50.08 -10.31 -36.14
N ALA A 619 -51.40 -10.36 -35.90
CA ALA A 619 -51.96 -10.49 -34.57
C ALA A 619 -51.73 -11.90 -33.93
N LYS A 620 -51.72 -12.98 -34.71
CA LYS A 620 -51.43 -14.33 -34.21
C LYS A 620 -50.00 -14.52 -33.70
N GLN A 621 -49.01 -13.72 -34.20
CA GLN A 621 -47.65 -13.73 -33.66
C GLN A 621 -47.51 -13.03 -32.30
N GLU A 622 -48.38 -12.06 -31.96
CA GLU A 622 -48.40 -11.41 -30.65
C GLU A 622 -48.86 -12.32 -29.51
N GLN A 623 -49.78 -13.26 -29.76
CA GLN A 623 -50.22 -14.19 -28.73
C GLN A 623 -49.12 -15.12 -28.22
N ASN A 624 -48.07 -15.39 -29.00
CA ASN A 624 -46.92 -16.23 -28.54
C ASN A 624 -45.97 -15.52 -27.60
N LEU A 625 -45.92 -14.17 -27.64
CA LEU A 625 -45.09 -13.36 -26.72
C LEU A 625 -45.80 -13.16 -25.36
N ALA A 626 -47.14 -13.05 -25.35
CA ALA A 626 -47.94 -12.93 -24.12
C ALA A 626 -47.88 -14.21 -23.23
N ASN A 627 -47.58 -15.35 -23.84
CA ASN A 627 -47.51 -16.65 -23.17
C ASN A 627 -46.11 -17.06 -22.71
N ASN A 628 -45.10 -16.17 -22.79
CA ASN A 628 -43.76 -16.46 -22.33
C ASN A 628 -43.73 -16.57 -20.80
N LYS A 629 -43.51 -17.80 -20.31
CA LYS A 629 -43.50 -18.16 -18.89
C LYS A 629 -42.53 -17.32 -18.03
N VAL A 630 -41.48 -16.71 -18.65
CA VAL A 630 -40.53 -15.87 -17.97
C VAL A 630 -41.10 -14.47 -17.66
N LEU A 631 -41.81 -13.86 -18.62
CA LEU A 631 -42.46 -12.55 -18.42
C LEU A 631 -43.68 -12.63 -17.49
N GLN A 632 -44.38 -13.76 -17.46
CA GLN A 632 -45.47 -14.01 -16.50
C GLN A 632 -44.95 -14.23 -15.07
N LYS A 633 -43.76 -14.77 -14.91
CA LYS A 633 -43.14 -14.99 -13.59
C LYS A 633 -42.70 -13.68 -12.93
N GLU A 634 -42.22 -12.71 -13.70
CA GLU A 634 -41.83 -11.38 -13.18
C GLU A 634 -43.06 -10.52 -12.82
N LYS A 635 -44.11 -10.51 -13.62
CA LYS A 635 -45.36 -9.78 -13.28
C LYS A 635 -46.03 -10.29 -11.99
N LYS A 636 -45.83 -11.56 -11.62
CA LYS A 636 -46.37 -12.14 -10.37
C LYS A 636 -45.48 -11.86 -9.14
N ARG A 637 -44.24 -11.42 -9.32
CA ARG A 637 -43.31 -11.11 -8.21
C ARG A 637 -43.65 -9.83 -7.45
N HIS A 638 -44.37 -8.89 -8.02
CA HIS A 638 -44.53 -7.53 -7.49
C HIS A 638 -45.80 -7.25 -6.68
N HIS A 639 -46.60 -8.26 -6.27
CA HIS A 639 -47.75 -8.04 -5.38
C HIS A 639 -47.69 -8.96 -4.17
N VAL A 640 -46.89 -8.53 -3.17
CA VAL A 640 -46.84 -9.17 -1.85
C VAL A 640 -47.82 -8.46 -0.92
N GLN A 641 -48.68 -9.18 -0.25
CA GLN A 641 -49.67 -8.67 0.72
C GLN A 641 -49.29 -9.10 2.14
N VAL A 642 -49.81 -8.36 3.14
CA VAL A 642 -49.65 -8.74 4.53
C VAL A 642 -50.32 -10.10 4.76
N GLY A 643 -49.57 -11.04 5.35
CA GLY A 643 -49.99 -12.41 5.53
C GLY A 643 -49.39 -13.42 4.53
N ASP A 644 -48.77 -12.95 3.45
CA ASP A 644 -48.10 -13.83 2.48
C ASP A 644 -46.85 -14.48 3.07
N LYS A 645 -46.67 -15.77 2.71
CA LYS A 645 -45.38 -16.45 2.98
C LYS A 645 -44.38 -16.08 1.88
N VAL A 646 -43.27 -15.58 2.31
CA VAL A 646 -42.22 -15.09 1.42
C VAL A 646 -40.87 -15.70 1.80
N LYS A 647 -40.02 -15.88 0.81
CA LYS A 647 -38.61 -16.22 1.03
C LYS A 647 -37.81 -14.94 0.95
N VAL A 648 -37.10 -14.59 2.02
CA VAL A 648 -36.15 -13.45 2.03
C VAL A 648 -34.85 -13.92 1.38
N LEU A 649 -34.49 -13.29 0.24
CA LEU A 649 -33.38 -13.74 -0.62
C LEU A 649 -32.01 -13.53 0.05
N SER A 650 -31.83 -12.40 0.73
CA SER A 650 -30.60 -12.07 1.46
C SER A 650 -30.29 -13.02 2.62
N TYR A 651 -31.32 -13.63 3.24
CA TYR A 651 -31.14 -14.55 4.36
C TYR A 651 -31.44 -16.01 3.99
N GLY A 652 -31.95 -16.29 2.79
CA GLY A 652 -32.28 -17.62 2.33
C GLY A 652 -33.44 -18.32 3.12
N GLN A 653 -34.07 -17.58 4.07
CA GLN A 653 -35.10 -18.10 4.99
C GLN A 653 -36.49 -17.68 4.55
N THR A 654 -37.47 -18.52 4.94
CA THR A 654 -38.91 -18.27 4.68
C THR A 654 -39.55 -17.61 5.89
N GLY A 655 -40.27 -16.51 5.65
CA GLY A 655 -41.00 -15.79 6.66
C GLY A 655 -42.42 -15.43 6.25
N THR A 656 -43.17 -14.78 7.13
CA THR A 656 -44.49 -14.25 6.85
C THR A 656 -44.45 -12.71 6.91
N VAL A 657 -45.05 -12.06 5.92
CA VAL A 657 -45.16 -10.60 5.91
C VAL A 657 -46.13 -10.17 6.99
N THR A 658 -45.66 -9.40 7.98
CA THR A 658 -46.46 -8.95 9.13
C THR A 658 -47.03 -7.54 8.95
N LYS A 659 -46.33 -6.67 8.24
CA LYS A 659 -46.74 -5.27 8.02
C LYS A 659 -46.06 -4.73 6.79
N GLN A 660 -46.74 -3.83 6.04
CA GLN A 660 -46.15 -3.01 5.03
C GLN A 660 -45.72 -1.68 5.68
N LEU A 661 -44.43 -1.29 5.51
CA LEU A 661 -43.85 -0.11 6.16
C LEU A 661 -43.72 1.07 5.18
N GLY A 662 -43.78 0.81 3.85
CA GLY A 662 -43.71 1.80 2.78
C GLY A 662 -44.13 1.19 1.42
N GLU A 663 -44.06 1.97 0.33
CA GLU A 663 -44.46 1.47 -1.02
C GLU A 663 -43.63 0.28 -1.49
N HIS A 664 -42.39 0.14 -1.05
CA HIS A 664 -41.45 -0.93 -1.42
C HIS A 664 -40.79 -1.60 -0.23
N GLU A 665 -41.31 -1.42 1.01
CA GLU A 665 -40.74 -1.95 2.23
C GLU A 665 -41.73 -2.74 3.04
N TYR A 666 -41.34 -3.94 3.46
CA TYR A 666 -42.17 -4.90 4.21
C TYR A 666 -41.44 -5.34 5.48
N GLN A 667 -42.23 -5.58 6.53
CA GLN A 667 -41.75 -6.25 7.73
C GLN A 667 -42.09 -7.74 7.62
N VAL A 668 -41.03 -8.56 7.61
CA VAL A 668 -41.17 -10.03 7.52
C VAL A 668 -40.74 -10.67 8.84
N SER A 669 -41.54 -11.55 9.37
CA SER A 669 -41.21 -12.34 10.55
C SER A 669 -40.58 -13.67 10.15
N LEU A 670 -39.33 -13.88 10.57
CA LEU A 670 -38.54 -15.10 10.39
C LEU A 670 -38.50 -15.85 11.73
N GLY A 671 -39.65 -16.39 12.20
CA GLY A 671 -39.76 -16.97 13.54
C GLY A 671 -39.85 -15.90 14.63
N MET A 672 -38.88 -15.84 15.56
CA MET A 672 -38.85 -14.83 16.63
C MET A 672 -38.32 -13.46 16.22
N ILE A 673 -37.67 -13.33 15.04
CA ILE A 673 -37.05 -12.13 14.56
C ILE A 673 -37.92 -11.44 13.52
N LYS A 674 -38.16 -10.15 13.66
CA LYS A 674 -38.84 -9.29 12.68
C LYS A 674 -37.82 -8.46 11.94
N LEU A 675 -37.72 -8.61 10.63
CA LEU A 675 -36.80 -7.89 9.76
C LEU A 675 -37.54 -6.96 8.82
N LYS A 676 -36.91 -5.81 8.54
CA LYS A 676 -37.37 -4.87 7.52
C LYS A 676 -36.63 -5.23 6.21
N VAL A 677 -37.39 -5.52 5.15
CA VAL A 677 -36.88 -6.00 3.87
C VAL A 677 -37.56 -5.27 2.71
N SER A 678 -36.81 -5.03 1.64
CA SER A 678 -37.33 -4.41 0.41
C SER A 678 -38.10 -5.45 -0.43
N ASP A 679 -39.03 -4.99 -1.25
CA ASP A 679 -39.78 -5.81 -2.21
C ASP A 679 -38.86 -6.58 -3.19
N ARG A 680 -37.68 -6.05 -3.47
CA ARG A 680 -36.66 -6.68 -4.34
C ARG A 680 -35.98 -7.89 -3.67
N ASP A 681 -36.04 -7.97 -2.36
CA ASP A 681 -35.38 -9.00 -1.56
C ASP A 681 -36.38 -10.10 -1.09
N ILE A 682 -37.61 -10.04 -1.59
CA ILE A 682 -38.68 -10.93 -1.20
C ILE A 682 -39.23 -11.71 -2.42
N ASP A 683 -39.28 -13.05 -2.32
CA ASP A 683 -39.91 -13.92 -3.33
C ASP A 683 -41.16 -14.55 -2.74
N LYS A 684 -42.35 -14.32 -3.36
CA LYS A 684 -43.62 -14.86 -2.87
C LYS A 684 -43.70 -16.35 -3.14
N LEU A 685 -43.89 -17.14 -2.11
CA LEU A 685 -44.08 -18.57 -2.21
C LEU A 685 -45.56 -18.87 -2.60
N ALA A 686 -45.76 -19.63 -3.68
CA ALA A 686 -47.07 -20.00 -4.13
C ALA A 686 -47.82 -20.81 -3.03
N ALA A 687 -49.05 -20.41 -2.72
CA ALA A 687 -49.88 -21.13 -1.75
C ALA A 687 -50.14 -22.57 -2.24
N SER A 688 -49.59 -23.55 -1.53
CA SER A 688 -49.90 -24.95 -1.78
C SER A 688 -51.34 -25.25 -1.32
N ALA A 689 -52.13 -25.89 -2.19
CA ALA A 689 -53.52 -26.34 -1.90
C ALA A 689 -53.57 -27.19 -0.62
N LYS A 690 -54.58 -26.92 0.22
CA LYS A 690 -54.80 -27.62 1.49
C LYS A 690 -54.89 -29.14 1.31
N PRO A 691 -54.07 -29.94 2.01
CA PRO A 691 -54.35 -31.36 2.19
C PRO A 691 -55.18 -31.59 3.46
N LYS A 692 -56.11 -32.54 3.35
CA LYS A 692 -56.96 -33.03 4.43
C LYS A 692 -56.12 -33.55 5.61
N LYS A 693 -56.65 -33.30 6.84
CA LYS A 693 -56.09 -33.77 8.11
C LYS A 693 -55.81 -35.27 8.08
N LYS A 694 -54.59 -35.66 8.42
CA LYS A 694 -54.24 -36.87 9.19
C LYS A 694 -53.12 -36.49 10.19
N THR A 695 -53.36 -37.00 11.37
CA THR A 695 -52.65 -36.76 12.61
C THR A 695 -51.18 -37.21 12.64
N ARG A 696 -50.37 -36.42 13.39
CA ARG A 696 -49.15 -36.75 14.14
C ARG A 696 -47.92 -37.23 13.37
N ALA A 697 -46.92 -36.37 13.30
CA ALA A 697 -45.60 -36.54 13.95
C ALA A 697 -44.74 -35.34 13.63
N THR A 698 -44.16 -34.74 14.66
CA THR A 698 -43.14 -33.71 14.60
C THR A 698 -41.88 -34.24 13.89
N SER A 699 -41.51 -33.64 12.76
CA SER A 699 -40.18 -33.83 12.20
C SER A 699 -39.59 -32.47 11.81
N ALA A 700 -38.58 -32.06 12.54
CA ALA A 700 -37.70 -30.98 12.19
C ALA A 700 -36.85 -31.41 10.98
N SER A 701 -37.07 -30.80 9.81
CA SER A 701 -36.26 -31.06 8.65
C SER A 701 -34.95 -30.23 8.74
N ARG A 702 -33.85 -30.90 8.96
CA ARG A 702 -32.50 -30.42 8.60
C ARG A 702 -31.96 -31.37 7.54
N SER A 703 -31.85 -30.87 6.29
CA SER A 703 -31.16 -31.56 5.23
C SER A 703 -29.65 -31.39 5.41
N SER A 704 -29.01 -32.26 6.16
CA SER A 704 -27.63 -32.63 5.92
C SER A 704 -27.67 -33.88 5.05
N ARG A 705 -27.00 -33.91 3.90
CA ARG A 705 -26.77 -35.11 3.10
C ARG A 705 -25.85 -36.02 3.90
N ALA A 706 -26.40 -36.88 4.75
CA ALA A 706 -25.65 -37.96 5.37
C ALA A 706 -25.37 -39.01 4.29
N HIS A 707 -24.13 -39.35 4.07
CA HIS A 707 -23.74 -40.47 3.21
C HIS A 707 -24.12 -41.77 3.90
N ALA A 708 -24.68 -42.74 3.16
CA ALA A 708 -25.04 -44.05 3.69
C ALA A 708 -23.81 -44.94 4.02
N SER A 709 -22.61 -44.45 3.83
CA SER A 709 -21.37 -45.16 4.15
C SER A 709 -20.33 -44.23 4.78
N LEU A 710 -19.54 -44.74 5.72
CA LEU A 710 -18.38 -44.09 6.36
C LEU A 710 -17.14 -44.91 6.06
N ASP A 711 -16.09 -44.27 5.53
CA ASP A 711 -14.78 -44.91 5.25
C ASP A 711 -13.76 -44.48 6.32
N LEU A 712 -13.26 -45.43 7.08
CA LEU A 712 -12.27 -45.27 8.15
C LEU A 712 -10.90 -45.86 7.80
N ARG A 713 -10.69 -46.30 6.55
CA ARG A 713 -9.42 -46.89 6.11
C ARG A 713 -8.28 -45.88 6.15
N GLY A 714 -7.12 -46.29 6.61
CA GLY A 714 -5.92 -45.46 6.68
C GLY A 714 -5.89 -44.44 7.83
N GLN A 715 -6.92 -44.38 8.66
CA GLN A 715 -6.96 -43.51 9.82
C GLN A 715 -6.29 -44.15 11.04
N ARG A 716 -5.83 -43.32 12.00
CA ARG A 716 -5.38 -43.79 13.30
C ARG A 716 -6.61 -44.19 14.17
N TYR A 717 -6.42 -45.12 15.10
CA TYR A 717 -7.51 -45.64 15.94
C TYR A 717 -8.33 -44.54 16.62
N GLU A 718 -7.69 -43.58 17.27
CA GLU A 718 -8.38 -42.49 17.97
C GLU A 718 -9.17 -41.59 17.00
N GLU A 719 -8.60 -41.27 15.86
CA GLU A 719 -9.25 -40.46 14.83
C GLU A 719 -10.44 -41.16 14.19
N ALA A 720 -10.29 -42.47 13.95
CA ALA A 720 -11.39 -43.31 13.43
C ALA A 720 -12.57 -43.38 14.41
N MET A 721 -12.33 -43.47 15.71
CA MET A 721 -13.40 -43.51 16.74
C MET A 721 -14.10 -42.15 16.86
N ILE A 722 -13.40 -41.03 16.78
CA ILE A 722 -14.01 -39.69 16.76
C ILE A 722 -14.88 -39.49 15.52
N ASN A 723 -14.42 -39.93 14.37
CA ASN A 723 -15.15 -39.80 13.10
C ASN A 723 -16.39 -40.73 13.11
N LEU A 724 -16.29 -41.89 13.71
CA LEU A 724 -17.41 -42.82 13.91
C LEU A 724 -18.50 -42.20 14.79
N ASP A 725 -18.14 -41.58 15.90
CA ASP A 725 -19.07 -40.93 16.81
C ASP A 725 -19.81 -39.77 16.15
N ARG A 726 -19.09 -38.87 15.47
CA ARG A 726 -19.68 -37.78 14.69
C ARG A 726 -20.61 -38.27 13.57
N TYR A 727 -20.23 -39.36 12.92
CA TYR A 727 -21.05 -39.94 11.87
C TYR A 727 -22.36 -40.48 12.45
N PHE A 728 -22.31 -41.15 13.62
CA PHE A 728 -23.51 -41.62 14.29
C PHE A 728 -24.47 -40.49 14.69
N ASP A 729 -23.95 -39.37 15.19
CA ASP A 729 -24.76 -38.19 15.48
C ASP A 729 -25.43 -37.64 14.21
N THR A 730 -24.75 -37.70 13.08
CA THR A 730 -25.27 -37.19 11.80
C THR A 730 -26.35 -38.12 11.23
N ILE A 731 -26.13 -39.44 11.26
CA ILE A 731 -27.08 -40.41 10.70
C ILE A 731 -28.35 -40.57 11.55
N LEU A 732 -28.25 -40.42 12.85
CA LEU A 732 -29.43 -40.42 13.75
C LEU A 732 -30.36 -39.24 13.44
N LEU A 733 -29.83 -38.12 12.99
CA LEU A 733 -30.61 -36.95 12.58
C LEU A 733 -31.17 -37.07 11.15
N SER A 734 -30.57 -37.93 10.31
CA SER A 734 -30.94 -38.10 8.90
C SER A 734 -32.03 -39.13 8.63
N GLY A 735 -32.38 -40.00 9.61
CA GLY A 735 -33.41 -41.01 9.49
C GLY A 735 -33.04 -42.20 8.60
N LEU A 736 -31.74 -42.43 8.36
CA LEU A 736 -31.26 -43.61 7.65
C LEU A 736 -31.48 -44.87 8.50
N SER A 737 -32.04 -45.92 7.93
CA SER A 737 -32.27 -47.19 8.64
C SER A 737 -31.11 -48.18 8.55
N THR A 738 -30.22 -48.01 7.56
CA THR A 738 -29.06 -48.90 7.34
C THR A 738 -27.89 -48.11 6.83
N VAL A 739 -26.69 -48.36 7.37
CA VAL A 739 -25.45 -47.68 6.98
C VAL A 739 -24.29 -48.68 6.94
N THR A 740 -23.27 -48.40 6.14
CA THR A 740 -22.09 -49.26 5.98
C THR A 740 -20.85 -48.54 6.52
N ILE A 741 -20.10 -49.17 7.40
CA ILE A 741 -18.84 -48.66 7.97
C ILE A 741 -17.69 -49.48 7.38
N ILE A 742 -16.81 -48.84 6.62
CA ILE A 742 -15.69 -49.46 5.94
C ILE A 742 -14.42 -49.19 6.78
N HIS A 743 -13.94 -50.23 7.49
CA HIS A 743 -12.78 -50.10 8.40
C HIS A 743 -11.53 -50.82 7.88
N GLY A 744 -11.64 -51.56 6.78
CA GLY A 744 -10.53 -52.33 6.22
C GLY A 744 -10.21 -53.59 7.03
N ILE A 745 -9.29 -54.42 6.50
CA ILE A 745 -8.88 -55.67 7.15
C ILE A 745 -7.62 -55.44 8.03
N GLY A 746 -6.66 -54.66 7.63
CA GLY A 746 -5.43 -54.23 8.33
C GLY A 746 -5.02 -55.06 9.54
N THR A 747 -4.53 -54.41 10.60
CA THR A 747 -4.16 -55.02 11.88
C THR A 747 -5.38 -55.47 12.72
N GLY A 748 -6.61 -55.10 12.31
CA GLY A 748 -7.83 -55.40 13.04
C GLY A 748 -8.21 -54.38 14.12
N ALA A 749 -7.34 -53.49 14.54
CA ALA A 749 -7.59 -52.54 15.65
C ALA A 749 -8.83 -51.66 15.43
N ILE A 750 -8.98 -51.03 14.24
CA ILE A 750 -10.15 -50.20 13.93
C ILE A 750 -11.41 -51.08 13.85
N ARG A 751 -11.35 -52.28 13.30
CA ARG A 751 -12.47 -53.23 13.21
C ARG A 751 -12.99 -53.60 14.61
N GLU A 752 -12.10 -53.93 15.54
CA GLU A 752 -12.45 -54.25 16.94
C GLU A 752 -13.05 -53.03 17.65
N GLY A 753 -12.49 -51.83 17.45
CA GLY A 753 -13.01 -50.58 17.99
C GLY A 753 -14.40 -50.28 17.49
N VAL A 754 -14.67 -50.43 16.20
CA VAL A 754 -15.99 -50.24 15.58
C VAL A 754 -16.99 -51.26 16.17
N GLN A 755 -16.64 -52.53 16.30
CA GLN A 755 -17.53 -53.55 16.90
C GLN A 755 -17.83 -53.28 18.36
N GLN A 756 -16.85 -52.86 19.16
CA GLN A 756 -17.06 -52.48 20.55
C GLN A 756 -17.97 -51.27 20.68
N TYR A 757 -17.78 -50.27 19.82
CA TYR A 757 -18.63 -49.08 19.75
C TYR A 757 -20.08 -49.46 19.44
N LEU A 758 -20.28 -50.26 18.37
CA LEU A 758 -21.61 -50.69 17.95
C LEU A 758 -22.39 -51.54 19.00
N LYS A 759 -21.67 -52.40 19.73
CA LYS A 759 -22.24 -53.17 20.86
C LYS A 759 -22.75 -52.29 21.99
N ARG A 760 -22.12 -51.16 22.24
CA ARG A 760 -22.46 -50.24 23.33
C ARG A 760 -23.48 -49.18 22.92
N ASN A 761 -23.68 -48.97 21.64
CA ASN A 761 -24.56 -47.89 21.16
C ASN A 761 -26.05 -48.33 21.18
N LYS A 762 -26.87 -47.61 21.95
CA LYS A 762 -28.30 -47.91 22.17
C LYS A 762 -29.18 -47.77 20.91
N HIS A 763 -28.70 -47.06 19.91
CA HIS A 763 -29.43 -46.79 18.66
C HIS A 763 -29.16 -47.82 17.57
N VAL A 764 -28.29 -48.80 17.80
CA VAL A 764 -28.00 -49.90 16.89
C VAL A 764 -28.96 -51.04 17.18
N LYS A 765 -29.67 -51.53 16.15
CA LYS A 765 -30.55 -52.69 16.22
C LYS A 765 -29.79 -53.98 15.99
N SER A 766 -28.97 -54.03 14.97
CA SER A 766 -28.12 -55.17 14.65
C SER A 766 -26.95 -54.71 13.74
N PHE A 767 -25.87 -55.45 13.74
CA PHE A 767 -24.76 -55.23 12.82
C PHE A 767 -24.13 -56.58 12.42
N ALA A 768 -23.64 -56.66 11.18
CA ALA A 768 -22.97 -57.83 10.63
C ALA A 768 -21.89 -57.40 9.63
N TYR A 769 -20.94 -58.29 9.35
CA TYR A 769 -20.00 -58.05 8.26
C TYR A 769 -20.74 -57.96 6.92
N ALA A 770 -20.22 -57.15 6.05
CA ALA A 770 -20.74 -57.02 4.70
C ALA A 770 -20.55 -58.32 3.89
N PRO A 771 -21.40 -58.60 2.87
CA PRO A 771 -21.20 -59.69 1.95
C PRO A 771 -19.84 -59.62 1.24
N ALA A 772 -19.29 -60.72 0.78
CA ALA A 772 -17.97 -60.81 0.18
C ALA A 772 -17.78 -59.87 -1.05
N ASN A 773 -18.87 -59.59 -1.77
CA ASN A 773 -18.93 -58.66 -2.90
C ASN A 773 -19.03 -57.16 -2.49
N GLU A 774 -19.28 -56.85 -1.21
CA GLU A 774 -19.41 -55.48 -0.68
C GLU A 774 -18.38 -55.12 0.39
N GLY A 775 -17.23 -55.79 0.41
CA GLY A 775 -16.12 -55.52 1.30
C GLY A 775 -15.84 -56.58 2.36
N GLY A 776 -16.68 -57.61 2.49
CA GLY A 776 -16.44 -58.75 3.36
C GLY A 776 -16.17 -58.39 4.80
N THR A 777 -15.15 -59.01 5.42
CA THR A 777 -14.70 -58.72 6.81
C THR A 777 -14.04 -57.35 6.97
N GLY A 778 -13.85 -56.55 5.89
CA GLY A 778 -13.34 -55.20 5.93
C GLY A 778 -14.39 -54.11 6.03
N ALA A 779 -15.68 -54.47 6.00
CA ALA A 779 -16.79 -53.54 6.18
C ALA A 779 -17.86 -54.15 7.09
N THR A 780 -18.57 -53.29 7.83
CA THR A 780 -19.67 -53.67 8.73
C THR A 780 -20.93 -52.90 8.35
N ILE A 781 -22.02 -53.65 8.07
CA ILE A 781 -23.35 -53.12 7.83
C ILE A 781 -24.05 -52.97 9.20
N VAL A 782 -24.60 -51.82 9.46
CA VAL A 782 -25.27 -51.46 10.71
C VAL A 782 -26.72 -51.12 10.42
N VAL A 783 -27.64 -51.78 11.09
CA VAL A 783 -29.07 -51.47 11.07
C VAL A 783 -29.42 -50.70 12.33
N LEU A 784 -29.99 -49.53 12.14
CA LEU A 784 -30.40 -48.63 13.22
C LEU A 784 -31.86 -48.95 13.67
N LYS A 785 -32.21 -48.57 14.91
CA LYS A 785 -33.53 -48.78 15.48
C LYS A 785 -34.55 -47.80 14.92
#